data_d967c29ae81a53fbfb6e71c86d8075c1
#
_entry.id   d967c29ae81a53fbfb6e71c86d8075c1
#
_cell.length_a   1.000
_cell.length_b   1.000
_cell.length_c   1.000
_cell.angle_alpha   90.00
_cell.angle_beta   90.00
_cell.angle_gamma   90.00
#
_symmetry.space_group_name_H-M   'P 1'
#
loop_
_entity.id
_entity.type
_entity.pdbx_description
1 polymer ?
#
loop_
_entity_poly.entity_id
_entity_poly.type
_entity_poly.pdbx_seq_one_letter_code
_entity_poly.pdbx_strand_id
1 'polypeptide(L)'
;MSTVLPSAAHVPADAVNSYAVFRGTLSGAVTGIRVYANRFYELRIDGELIAYGPVRSREPLLYYDVYTLKPTAEPKLVAMKVHARTGAPEAYVDGVTDWQVCTLKSYDSAAPKCIGDVGYSEYCTLGSEQDWFRRDCAMEGFTAPRPGTPIAAASFLPRPIPEFREERVDPVSLIREPDGGWLADFGRMVYGRPEIAGSFAGYGTVELGYIESPDSGWAHTEGRRAMYSDRLTGSGKLNWKSFWKRPCRYLSISGDLASLDSLCVQEYGYPVVLSGSFRCSDDRLNRLWEIAERTLRVCMDDIFNDCPHRDQAQWMDAFVSAKGALSLYGVTDLARKCLLQHGICSFVNGCMQSPSICGATFFSDYALIQILFLRWYWQVTGDRALLEELYENSAAGFEVFFRHEQPDGLLKDIDRIGKCDGAEREADDFFSIGASMLYLDNTFELCRMGKSAGLNAIYFGALNAMAEICDVLGKPSALYREKAENVRAHYAEVFAHGEAEGCFRDSDSRPEHRFYNINFSCEFGKWTGNGAVARITVTAPEDGEYELLAGAYAQWRLKLNGVPVYEDSRRESWTRPAPFYQPSRVKLPLKRGGNVLEFEVAYSSLNWELFFDPGLPVDSCGIRETGSGSGWKTVVPRPWFPPYLSQSTNAYAAFNGLMKSPESLKQLLPSVYPRNYIGIRVPLFSTETADPELLKRWIMPANTPWSAFYLIASLFAGGLGIEALDHIRRAWGVMLDRGAVNTWEEWGNNASLCHAWGSTPAYFMIHDVLGIQYERLGEGVVVIRPGLYGLEFAEGTAALSGDGSQKVSVSLRKSDGKTEIRISVPPGYRVEKDFSRLENPLEI
;
A
#
# COMPACT_ATOMS: atom_id res chain seq x y z
N MET A 1 7.53 16.90 33.40
CA MET A 1 8.66 16.01 33.74
C MET A 1 8.84 15.01 32.64
N SER A 2 10.06 14.60 32.34
CA SER A 2 10.33 13.59 31.32
C SER A 2 10.51 12.22 31.98
N THR A 3 10.10 11.16 31.29
CA THR A 3 10.37 9.76 31.64
C THR A 3 11.64 9.35 30.92
N VAL A 4 12.65 8.87 31.65
CA VAL A 4 13.89 8.33 31.07
C VAL A 4 13.81 6.82 31.03
N LEU A 5 13.99 6.24 29.84
CA LEU A 5 13.91 4.81 29.64
C LEU A 5 15.21 4.10 30.11
N PRO A 6 15.12 2.93 30.77
CA PRO A 6 16.25 2.02 30.90
C PRO A 6 16.69 1.49 29.52
N SER A 7 17.98 1.55 29.23
CA SER A 7 18.57 1.15 27.95
C SER A 7 19.61 0.05 28.11
N ALA A 8 19.76 -0.82 27.13
CA ALA A 8 20.75 -1.89 27.11
C ALA A 8 22.19 -1.32 27.12
N ALA A 9 22.95 -1.61 28.17
CA ALA A 9 24.21 -0.93 28.52
C ALA A 9 25.34 -1.12 27.50
N HIS A 10 25.38 -2.24 26.79
CA HIS A 10 26.51 -2.63 25.93
C HIS A 10 26.16 -2.61 24.44
N VAL A 11 25.02 -2.02 24.07
CA VAL A 11 24.62 -1.90 22.66
C VAL A 11 25.03 -0.52 22.14
N PRO A 12 25.81 -0.43 21.05
CA PRO A 12 26.16 0.84 20.41
C PRO A 12 24.94 1.61 19.91
N ALA A 13 25.06 2.93 19.80
CA ALA A 13 23.99 3.78 19.30
C ALA A 13 23.67 3.54 17.80
N ASP A 14 24.65 3.07 17.04
CA ASP A 14 24.57 2.71 15.62
C ASP A 14 24.26 1.23 15.38
N ALA A 15 24.04 0.44 16.45
CA ALA A 15 23.69 -0.96 16.31
C ALA A 15 22.37 -1.12 15.54
N VAL A 16 22.27 -2.22 14.80
CA VAL A 16 21.05 -2.62 14.09
C VAL A 16 20.61 -4.00 14.57
N ASN A 17 19.29 -4.29 14.45
CA ASN A 17 18.74 -5.61 14.73
C ASN A 17 19.16 -6.18 16.09
N SER A 18 18.97 -5.40 17.16
CA SER A 18 19.42 -5.73 18.50
C SER A 18 18.31 -6.26 19.38
N TYR A 19 18.55 -7.37 20.10
CA TYR A 19 17.62 -7.94 21.06
C TYR A 19 18.21 -7.87 22.47
N ALA A 20 17.38 -7.54 23.44
CA ALA A 20 17.75 -7.57 24.85
C ALA A 20 16.59 -8.03 25.73
N VAL A 21 16.93 -8.62 26.87
CA VAL A 21 15.97 -8.96 27.93
C VAL A 21 16.21 -8.05 29.12
N PHE A 22 15.13 -7.42 29.59
CA PHE A 22 15.08 -6.64 30.79
C PHE A 22 14.37 -7.45 31.88
N ARG A 23 14.93 -7.49 33.09
CA ARG A 23 14.32 -8.12 34.24
C ARG A 23 14.31 -7.16 35.43
N GLY A 24 13.23 -7.16 36.17
CA GLY A 24 13.10 -6.32 37.37
C GLY A 24 11.98 -6.81 38.28
N THR A 25 11.86 -6.15 39.42
CA THR A 25 10.90 -6.53 40.46
C THR A 25 9.79 -5.48 40.52
N LEU A 26 8.55 -5.94 40.61
CA LEU A 26 7.37 -5.11 40.80
C LEU A 26 6.69 -5.51 42.14
N SER A 27 6.26 -4.53 42.92
CA SER A 27 5.49 -4.82 44.13
C SER A 27 4.26 -5.68 43.84
N GLY A 28 4.03 -6.72 44.64
CA GLY A 28 2.86 -7.60 44.49
C GLY A 28 1.53 -6.84 44.61
N ALA A 29 1.49 -5.75 45.35
CA ALA A 29 0.27 -4.94 45.52
C ALA A 29 -0.15 -4.14 44.30
N VAL A 30 0.71 -4.01 43.28
CA VAL A 30 0.42 -3.26 42.04
C VAL A 30 -0.63 -4.00 41.22
N THR A 31 -1.70 -3.27 40.84
CA THR A 31 -2.84 -3.77 40.05
C THR A 31 -2.93 -3.22 38.65
N GLY A 32 -2.13 -2.18 38.33
CA GLY A 32 -2.09 -1.60 36.99
C GLY A 32 -0.70 -1.08 36.66
N ILE A 33 -0.27 -1.27 35.41
CA ILE A 33 1.04 -0.83 34.92
C ILE A 33 0.91 -0.18 33.55
N ARG A 34 1.77 0.82 33.29
CA ARG A 34 2.06 1.33 31.95
C ARG A 34 3.32 0.64 31.43
N VAL A 35 3.28 0.20 30.18
CA VAL A 35 4.37 -0.53 29.55
C VAL A 35 4.72 0.12 28.22
N TYR A 36 6.01 0.27 27.95
CA TYR A 36 6.50 0.78 26.67
C TYR A 36 7.88 0.19 26.34
N ALA A 37 8.18 0.06 25.06
CA ALA A 37 9.53 -0.12 24.54
C ALA A 37 9.75 0.76 23.32
N ASN A 38 11.00 1.10 23.04
CA ASN A 38 11.33 1.96 21.91
C ASN A 38 11.04 1.35 20.54
N ARG A 39 10.73 0.03 20.47
CA ARG A 39 10.23 -0.58 19.22
C ARG A 39 9.18 -1.67 19.49
N PHE A 40 9.59 -2.86 19.88
CA PHE A 40 8.66 -3.99 20.05
C PHE A 40 9.06 -4.83 21.26
N TYR A 41 8.08 -5.28 22.04
CA TYR A 41 8.33 -6.09 23.22
C TYR A 41 7.44 -7.32 23.31
N GLU A 42 7.93 -8.33 24.04
CA GLU A 42 7.19 -9.40 24.68
C GLU A 42 7.29 -9.19 26.19
N LEU A 43 6.16 -9.05 26.86
CA LEU A 43 6.08 -8.87 28.31
C LEU A 43 5.62 -10.14 28.98
N ARG A 44 6.38 -10.58 30.01
CA ARG A 44 5.98 -11.66 30.92
C ARG A 44 6.03 -11.20 32.36
N ILE A 45 5.05 -11.67 33.15
CA ILE A 45 5.02 -11.45 34.59
C ILE A 45 4.90 -12.82 35.27
N ASP A 46 5.88 -13.11 36.15
CA ASP A 46 6.02 -14.41 36.81
C ASP A 46 6.03 -15.62 35.83
N GLY A 47 6.59 -15.38 34.62
CA GLY A 47 6.68 -16.36 33.55
C GLY A 47 5.46 -16.41 32.62
N GLU A 48 4.32 -15.86 33.03
CA GLU A 48 3.12 -15.80 32.21
C GLU A 48 3.25 -14.72 31.13
N LEU A 49 2.93 -15.05 29.88
CA LEU A 49 2.87 -14.08 28.81
C LEU A 49 1.68 -13.14 29.03
N ILE A 50 1.95 -11.86 29.16
CA ILE A 50 0.93 -10.83 29.34
C ILE A 50 0.54 -10.25 27.98
N ALA A 51 1.54 -9.80 27.19
CA ALA A 51 1.26 -9.12 25.95
C ALA A 51 2.49 -8.95 25.06
N TYR A 52 2.21 -8.51 23.84
CA TYR A 52 3.15 -7.96 22.89
C TYR A 52 2.80 -6.51 22.57
N GLY A 53 3.80 -5.66 22.38
CA GLY A 53 3.59 -4.25 22.06
C GLY A 53 4.92 -3.51 21.86
N PRO A 54 4.91 -2.17 21.94
CA PRO A 54 3.75 -1.31 21.85
C PRO A 54 3.17 -1.26 20.45
N VAL A 55 2.04 -0.58 20.25
CA VAL A 55 1.59 -0.19 18.91
C VAL A 55 2.59 0.75 18.27
N ARG A 56 2.76 0.63 16.96
CA ARG A 56 3.69 1.49 16.21
C ARG A 56 3.34 2.96 16.41
N SER A 57 4.37 3.73 16.74
CA SER A 57 4.28 5.15 17.03
C SER A 57 5.58 5.85 16.68
N ARG A 58 5.53 7.18 16.58
CA ARG A 58 6.68 8.05 16.31
C ARG A 58 6.51 9.36 17.05
N GLU A 59 7.61 9.98 17.49
CA GLU A 59 7.56 11.33 18.08
C GLU A 59 6.75 12.30 17.17
N PRO A 60 5.92 13.18 17.75
CA PRO A 60 5.72 13.37 19.20
C PRO A 60 4.58 12.52 19.82
N LEU A 61 4.06 11.51 19.13
CA LEU A 61 2.99 10.63 19.59
C LEU A 61 3.55 9.24 19.92
N LEU A 62 4.00 9.03 21.15
CA LEU A 62 4.49 7.73 21.64
C LEU A 62 3.41 7.08 22.50
N TYR A 63 3.02 5.86 22.16
CA TYR A 63 1.92 5.16 22.81
C TYR A 63 2.42 4.08 23.75
N TYR A 64 2.07 4.20 25.05
CA TYR A 64 2.25 3.12 26.04
C TYR A 64 1.00 2.25 26.15
N ASP A 65 1.21 0.98 26.48
CA ASP A 65 0.13 0.04 26.80
C ASP A 65 -0.20 0.08 28.29
N VAL A 66 -1.43 -0.28 28.67
CA VAL A 66 -1.90 -0.34 30.05
C VAL A 66 -2.44 -1.73 30.34
N TYR A 67 -1.87 -2.41 31.34
CA TYR A 67 -2.32 -3.72 31.73
C TYR A 67 -2.78 -3.76 33.17
N THR A 68 -3.86 -4.50 33.42
CA THR A 68 -4.35 -4.79 34.76
C THR A 68 -3.75 -6.10 35.27
N LEU A 69 -3.20 -6.07 36.49
CA LEU A 69 -2.56 -7.19 37.13
C LEU A 69 -3.37 -7.64 38.35
N LYS A 70 -3.35 -8.93 38.63
CA LYS A 70 -3.87 -9.45 39.91
C LYS A 70 -2.87 -9.14 41.02
N PRO A 71 -3.32 -8.63 42.19
CA PRO A 71 -2.43 -8.44 43.33
C PRO A 71 -1.93 -9.78 43.86
N THR A 72 -0.70 -9.81 44.39
CA THR A 72 -0.05 -10.98 44.99
C THR A 72 0.58 -10.59 46.31
N ALA A 73 0.78 -11.56 47.23
CA ALA A 73 1.49 -11.31 48.47
C ALA A 73 2.99 -11.04 48.23
N GLU A 74 3.56 -11.79 47.30
CA GLU A 74 4.99 -11.68 46.95
C GLU A 74 5.21 -10.69 45.79
N PRO A 75 6.40 -10.09 45.68
CA PRO A 75 6.77 -9.29 44.55
C PRO A 75 6.72 -10.08 43.27
N LYS A 76 6.31 -9.42 42.17
CA LYS A 76 6.23 -10.01 40.84
C LYS A 76 7.55 -9.87 40.11
N LEU A 77 7.98 -10.91 39.41
CA LEU A 77 9.05 -10.82 38.41
C LEU A 77 8.49 -10.22 37.11
N VAL A 78 9.01 -9.09 36.70
CA VAL A 78 8.78 -8.52 35.36
C VAL A 78 9.92 -8.94 34.47
N ALA A 79 9.62 -9.55 33.33
CA ALA A 79 10.60 -9.93 32.32
C ALA A 79 10.12 -9.48 30.94
N MET A 80 10.97 -8.73 30.23
CA MET A 80 10.59 -8.08 29.00
C MET A 80 11.67 -8.29 27.93
N LYS A 81 11.36 -9.00 26.86
CA LYS A 81 12.21 -9.14 25.69
C LYS A 81 11.91 -7.98 24.75
N VAL A 82 12.93 -7.25 24.35
CA VAL A 82 12.78 -6.07 23.48
C VAL A 82 13.66 -6.21 22.27
N HIS A 83 13.12 -5.89 21.10
CA HIS A 83 13.87 -5.73 19.87
C HIS A 83 13.96 -4.26 19.46
N ALA A 84 15.15 -3.78 19.09
CA ALA A 84 15.39 -2.49 18.48
C ALA A 84 15.93 -2.68 17.06
N ARG A 85 15.32 -2.04 16.07
CA ARG A 85 15.77 -2.04 14.67
C ARG A 85 17.08 -1.27 14.51
N THR A 86 17.20 -0.15 15.19
CA THR A 86 18.37 0.72 15.25
C THR A 86 18.58 1.17 16.68
N GLY A 87 19.83 1.29 17.11
CA GLY A 87 20.18 1.67 18.45
C GLY A 87 19.97 0.56 19.49
N ALA A 88 20.02 0.95 20.75
CA ALA A 88 19.87 0.03 21.86
C ALA A 88 18.39 -0.25 22.16
N PRO A 89 18.01 -1.49 22.51
CA PRO A 89 16.72 -1.78 23.11
C PRO A 89 16.50 -0.96 24.41
N GLU A 90 15.30 -0.40 24.54
CA GLU A 90 14.87 0.38 25.71
C GLU A 90 13.51 -0.09 26.17
N ALA A 91 13.31 -0.18 27.49
CA ALA A 91 12.09 -0.70 28.12
C ALA A 91 11.58 0.25 29.19
N TYR A 92 10.27 0.16 29.48
CA TYR A 92 9.64 0.88 30.58
C TYR A 92 8.45 0.07 31.12
N VAL A 93 8.41 -0.09 32.43
CA VAL A 93 7.24 -0.57 33.18
C VAL A 93 7.14 0.25 34.48
N ASP A 94 5.97 0.79 34.75
CA ASP A 94 5.71 1.56 35.97
C ASP A 94 6.09 0.76 37.22
N GLY A 95 6.80 1.42 38.12
CA GLY A 95 7.13 0.89 39.45
C GLY A 95 8.30 -0.11 39.48
N VAL A 96 8.91 -0.43 38.35
CA VAL A 96 10.14 -1.21 38.32
C VAL A 96 11.36 -0.31 38.33
N THR A 97 12.22 -0.47 39.33
CA THR A 97 13.39 0.41 39.55
C THR A 97 14.73 -0.34 39.59
N ASP A 98 14.70 -1.65 39.76
CA ASP A 98 15.85 -2.55 39.92
C ASP A 98 16.19 -3.33 38.63
N TRP A 99 16.03 -2.68 37.51
CA TRP A 99 16.24 -3.30 36.20
C TRP A 99 17.66 -3.88 36.06
N GLN A 100 17.69 -5.11 35.53
CA GLN A 100 18.87 -5.76 35.01
C GLN A 100 18.62 -6.07 33.53
N VAL A 101 19.62 -5.92 32.68
CA VAL A 101 19.50 -6.13 31.23
C VAL A 101 20.58 -7.03 30.70
N CYS A 102 20.23 -7.94 29.78
CA CYS A 102 21.12 -8.82 29.04
C CYS A 102 20.84 -8.69 27.55
N THR A 103 21.90 -8.41 26.76
CA THR A 103 21.79 -8.46 25.29
C THR A 103 21.79 -9.90 24.82
N LEU A 104 20.83 -10.29 23.97
CA LEU A 104 20.70 -11.64 23.47
C LEU A 104 21.64 -11.87 22.27
N LYS A 105 22.65 -12.71 22.49
CA LYS A 105 23.59 -13.14 21.44
C LYS A 105 23.08 -14.31 20.60
N SER A 106 21.98 -14.92 20.99
CA SER A 106 21.30 -15.98 20.26
C SER A 106 20.66 -15.50 18.95
N TYR A 107 20.41 -14.22 18.83
CA TYR A 107 19.93 -13.58 17.59
C TYR A 107 21.10 -12.97 16.83
N ASP A 108 21.20 -13.31 15.54
CA ASP A 108 22.23 -12.76 14.65
C ASP A 108 21.81 -11.34 14.19
N SER A 109 22.57 -10.34 14.62
CA SER A 109 22.34 -8.95 14.22
C SER A 109 22.61 -8.70 12.72
N ALA A 110 23.34 -9.58 12.04
CA ALA A 110 23.59 -9.52 10.61
C ALA A 110 22.50 -10.19 9.77
N ALA A 111 21.42 -10.70 10.40
CA ALA A 111 20.30 -11.25 9.67
C ALA A 111 19.73 -10.23 8.65
N PRO A 112 19.28 -10.68 7.46
CA PRO A 112 18.83 -9.78 6.41
C PRO A 112 17.69 -8.86 6.87
N LYS A 113 17.77 -7.60 6.48
CA LYS A 113 16.66 -6.67 6.64
C LYS A 113 15.57 -7.03 5.64
N CYS A 114 14.35 -7.22 6.11
CA CYS A 114 13.18 -7.32 5.27
C CYS A 114 12.82 -5.96 4.66
N ILE A 115 12.05 -5.97 3.60
CA ILE A 115 11.55 -4.72 3.00
C ILE A 115 10.56 -4.05 3.98
N GLY A 116 10.53 -2.74 3.96
CA GLY A 116 9.57 -1.94 4.70
C GLY A 116 9.73 -1.96 6.21
N ASP A 117 8.61 -1.94 6.91
CA ASP A 117 8.56 -1.84 8.37
C ASP A 117 8.60 -3.20 9.11
N VAL A 118 8.63 -4.31 8.37
CA VAL A 118 8.70 -5.69 8.90
C VAL A 118 9.93 -5.89 9.81
N GLY A 119 11.01 -5.16 9.56
CA GLY A 119 12.26 -5.29 10.31
C GLY A 119 13.19 -6.33 9.70
N TYR A 120 13.67 -7.27 10.51
CA TYR A 120 14.69 -8.23 10.14
C TYR A 120 14.17 -9.66 10.18
N SER A 121 14.78 -10.55 9.40
CA SER A 121 14.66 -11.98 9.60
C SER A 121 15.15 -12.36 11.00
N GLU A 122 14.58 -13.39 11.60
CA GLU A 122 15.05 -13.96 12.86
C GLU A 122 15.99 -15.12 12.59
N TYR A 123 17.31 -14.85 12.63
CA TYR A 123 18.32 -15.87 12.59
C TYR A 123 18.73 -16.15 14.03
N CYS A 124 18.29 -17.25 14.61
CA CYS A 124 18.50 -17.54 16.01
C CYS A 124 19.06 -18.93 16.28
N THR A 125 19.93 -19.01 17.32
CA THR A 125 20.50 -20.26 17.83
C THR A 125 19.70 -20.70 19.03
N LEU A 126 18.96 -21.80 18.88
CA LEU A 126 18.12 -22.36 19.92
C LEU A 126 18.94 -23.10 20.97
N GLY A 127 18.43 -23.09 22.20
CA GLY A 127 19.10 -23.75 23.35
C GLY A 127 20.25 -22.96 23.96
N SER A 128 20.59 -21.79 23.37
CA SER A 128 21.61 -20.88 23.93
C SER A 128 21.02 -19.79 24.82
N GLU A 129 19.70 -19.59 24.76
CA GLU A 129 19.00 -18.68 25.65
C GLU A 129 18.68 -19.34 27.00
N GLN A 130 18.91 -18.60 28.06
CA GLN A 130 18.39 -18.95 29.36
C GLN A 130 16.86 -18.71 29.38
N ASP A 131 16.17 -19.41 30.29
CA ASP A 131 14.72 -19.19 30.55
C ASP A 131 14.51 -17.85 31.28
N TRP A 132 14.84 -16.74 30.61
CA TRP A 132 14.89 -15.39 31.13
C TRP A 132 13.61 -14.92 31.86
N PHE A 133 12.49 -15.57 31.60
CA PHE A 133 11.20 -15.29 32.23
C PHE A 133 10.97 -16.07 33.54
N ARG A 134 11.89 -16.95 33.92
CA ARG A 134 11.77 -17.74 35.14
C ARG A 134 12.51 -17.06 36.30
N ARG A 135 11.97 -17.25 37.53
CA ARG A 135 12.60 -16.67 38.73
C ARG A 135 13.99 -17.25 39.03
N ASP A 136 14.18 -18.53 38.73
CA ASP A 136 15.41 -19.29 38.94
C ASP A 136 16.42 -19.20 37.78
N CYS A 137 16.17 -18.29 36.82
CA CYS A 137 17.11 -18.03 35.75
C CYS A 137 18.47 -17.57 36.26
N ALA A 138 19.53 -18.16 35.75
CA ALA A 138 20.89 -17.68 36.00
C ALA A 138 21.03 -16.24 35.51
N MET A 139 21.61 -15.35 36.34
CA MET A 139 21.79 -13.93 36.03
C MET A 139 23.11 -13.64 35.31
N GLU A 140 23.72 -14.66 34.70
CA GLU A 140 24.96 -14.49 33.93
C GLU A 140 24.74 -13.60 32.72
N GLY A 141 25.59 -12.61 32.53
CA GLY A 141 25.47 -11.63 31.44
C GLY A 141 24.50 -10.49 31.71
N PHE A 142 23.74 -10.50 32.82
CA PHE A 142 22.91 -9.39 33.21
C PHE A 142 23.73 -8.28 33.89
N THR A 143 23.45 -7.02 33.50
CA THR A 143 24.09 -5.85 34.03
C THR A 143 23.05 -4.76 34.32
N ALA A 144 23.41 -3.75 35.09
CA ALA A 144 22.57 -2.58 35.26
C ALA A 144 22.39 -1.84 33.94
N PRO A 145 21.16 -1.37 33.60
CA PRO A 145 20.93 -0.59 32.40
C PRO A 145 21.59 0.78 32.49
N ARG A 146 21.85 1.40 31.33
CA ARG A 146 22.22 2.82 31.26
C ARG A 146 20.95 3.68 31.09
N PRO A 147 21.01 4.99 31.37
CA PRO A 147 19.97 5.93 30.99
C PRO A 147 19.83 5.92 29.44
N GLY A 148 18.63 5.79 28.96
CA GLY A 148 18.28 5.85 27.54
C GLY A 148 17.55 7.14 27.16
N THR A 149 16.65 7.06 26.22
CA THR A 149 15.94 8.21 25.65
C THR A 149 14.99 8.85 26.66
N PRO A 150 15.05 10.16 26.90
CA PRO A 150 14.04 10.86 27.67
C PRO A 150 12.79 11.12 26.83
N ILE A 151 11.62 10.75 27.34
CA ILE A 151 10.33 11.00 26.72
C ILE A 151 9.63 12.15 27.44
N ALA A 152 9.20 13.17 26.70
CA ALA A 152 8.40 14.25 27.25
C ALA A 152 7.01 13.75 27.67
N ALA A 153 6.48 14.20 28.81
CA ALA A 153 5.17 13.75 29.30
C ALA A 153 4.03 14.04 28.30
N ALA A 154 4.12 15.14 27.55
CA ALA A 154 3.14 15.49 26.53
C ALA A 154 3.16 14.57 25.31
N SER A 155 4.29 13.91 25.05
CA SER A 155 4.44 12.95 23.92
C SER A 155 4.14 11.50 24.35
N PHE A 156 3.94 11.22 25.63
CA PHE A 156 3.76 9.87 26.16
C PHE A 156 2.28 9.62 26.47
N LEU A 157 1.58 8.96 25.58
CA LEU A 157 0.13 8.86 25.51
C LEU A 157 -0.35 7.40 25.67
N PRO A 158 -1.55 7.18 26.20
CA PRO A 158 -2.11 5.83 26.22
C PRO A 158 -2.38 5.32 24.79
N ARG A 159 -2.27 4.03 24.61
CA ARG A 159 -2.65 3.33 23.37
C ARG A 159 -4.06 3.75 22.92
N PRO A 160 -4.25 4.24 21.68
CA PRO A 160 -5.54 4.76 21.21
C PRO A 160 -6.46 3.71 20.57
N ILE A 161 -6.02 2.45 20.47
CA ILE A 161 -6.73 1.34 19.84
C ILE A 161 -6.78 0.14 20.79
N PRO A 162 -7.72 -0.81 20.61
CA PRO A 162 -7.84 -1.98 21.48
C PRO A 162 -6.59 -2.86 21.53
N GLU A 163 -6.48 -3.68 22.56
CA GLU A 163 -5.50 -4.75 22.63
C GLU A 163 -5.78 -5.80 21.56
N PHE A 164 -4.72 -6.35 20.98
CA PHE A 164 -4.81 -7.38 19.96
C PHE A 164 -5.12 -8.73 20.57
N ARG A 165 -5.68 -9.61 19.74
CA ARG A 165 -5.97 -10.99 20.12
C ARG A 165 -5.14 -11.95 19.30
N GLU A 166 -4.71 -13.04 19.95
CA GLU A 166 -4.14 -14.18 19.24
C GLU A 166 -5.23 -15.19 18.89
N GLU A 167 -5.17 -15.69 17.65
CA GLU A 167 -6.01 -16.79 17.17
C GLU A 167 -5.13 -17.82 16.46
N ARG A 168 -5.23 -19.08 16.90
CA ARG A 168 -4.48 -20.16 16.28
C ARG A 168 -5.06 -20.51 14.91
N VAL A 169 -4.20 -20.55 13.89
CA VAL A 169 -4.53 -21.01 12.54
C VAL A 169 -3.60 -22.16 12.18
N ASP A 170 -4.20 -23.32 11.93
CA ASP A 170 -3.50 -24.50 11.43
C ASP A 170 -3.50 -24.51 9.89
N PRO A 171 -2.50 -25.08 9.21
CA PRO A 171 -2.51 -25.23 7.77
C PRO A 171 -3.64 -26.15 7.30
N VAL A 172 -4.28 -25.84 6.19
CA VAL A 172 -5.30 -26.68 5.55
C VAL A 172 -4.68 -27.86 4.80
N SER A 173 -3.41 -27.73 4.41
CA SER A 173 -2.62 -28.83 3.87
C SER A 173 -1.14 -28.70 4.25
N LEU A 174 -0.48 -29.86 4.40
CA LEU A 174 0.95 -29.96 4.68
C LEU A 174 1.55 -31.02 3.74
N ILE A 175 2.35 -30.59 2.81
CA ILE A 175 2.90 -31.43 1.75
C ILE A 175 4.40 -31.60 1.96
N ARG A 176 4.89 -32.85 1.84
CA ARG A 176 6.32 -33.12 1.79
C ARG A 176 6.82 -32.90 0.38
N GLU A 177 7.82 -32.03 0.25
CA GLU A 177 8.41 -31.73 -1.04
C GLU A 177 9.46 -32.77 -1.46
N PRO A 178 9.78 -32.91 -2.78
CA PRO A 178 10.72 -33.91 -3.26
C PRO A 178 12.15 -33.76 -2.72
N ASP A 179 12.55 -32.54 -2.31
CA ASP A 179 13.83 -32.24 -1.68
C ASP A 179 13.89 -32.61 -0.19
N GLY A 180 12.79 -33.12 0.36
CA GLY A 180 12.66 -33.51 1.77
C GLY A 180 12.13 -32.40 2.68
N GLY A 181 11.90 -31.20 2.15
CA GLY A 181 11.25 -30.10 2.86
C GLY A 181 9.73 -30.28 3.04
N TRP A 182 9.10 -29.27 3.63
CA TRP A 182 7.65 -29.20 3.80
C TRP A 182 7.11 -27.91 3.25
N LEU A 183 5.92 -27.98 2.65
CA LEU A 183 5.12 -26.82 2.25
C LEU A 183 3.75 -26.90 2.94
N ALA A 184 3.47 -25.91 3.79
CA ALA A 184 2.17 -25.72 4.43
C ALA A 184 1.36 -24.68 3.65
N ASP A 185 0.11 -24.99 3.29
CA ASP A 185 -0.87 -24.02 2.78
C ASP A 185 -1.89 -23.71 3.87
N PHE A 186 -2.07 -22.45 4.21
CA PHE A 186 -3.09 -21.99 5.16
C PHE A 186 -4.43 -21.69 4.47
N GLY A 187 -4.54 -21.91 3.15
CA GLY A 187 -5.76 -21.68 2.35
C GLY A 187 -6.13 -20.19 2.19
N ARG A 188 -5.45 -19.31 2.90
CA ARG A 188 -5.61 -17.85 2.90
C ARG A 188 -4.36 -17.16 3.39
N MET A 189 -4.24 -15.87 3.16
CA MET A 189 -3.21 -15.08 3.85
C MET A 189 -3.46 -15.11 5.36
N VAL A 190 -2.43 -15.39 6.13
CA VAL A 190 -2.36 -15.28 7.58
C VAL A 190 -1.29 -14.26 7.96
N TYR A 191 -1.49 -13.52 9.03
CA TYR A 191 -0.53 -12.54 9.55
C TYR A 191 -0.41 -12.66 11.05
N GLY A 192 0.63 -13.33 11.50
CA GLY A 192 0.81 -13.66 12.91
C GLY A 192 2.19 -14.21 13.20
N ARG A 193 2.34 -14.88 14.33
CA ARG A 193 3.60 -15.51 14.75
C ARG A 193 3.59 -16.99 14.41
N PRO A 194 4.44 -17.45 13.49
CA PRO A 194 4.66 -18.86 13.25
C PRO A 194 5.16 -19.55 14.51
N GLU A 195 4.60 -20.74 14.75
CA GLU A 195 4.99 -21.63 15.86
C GLU A 195 5.25 -23.01 15.30
N ILE A 196 6.44 -23.55 15.59
CA ILE A 196 6.89 -24.84 15.09
C ILE A 196 7.43 -25.69 16.23
N ALA A 197 7.07 -26.97 16.26
CA ALA A 197 7.64 -27.97 17.14
C ALA A 197 8.05 -29.22 16.35
N GLY A 198 9.17 -29.83 16.77
CA GLY A 198 9.75 -31.00 16.13
C GLY A 198 11.11 -31.34 16.69
N SER A 199 11.99 -31.87 15.84
CA SER A 199 13.37 -32.19 16.22
C SER A 199 14.36 -31.97 15.07
N PHE A 200 15.58 -31.54 15.42
CA PHE A 200 16.68 -31.45 14.50
C PHE A 200 17.26 -32.84 14.17
N ALA A 201 17.75 -33.01 12.95
CA ALA A 201 18.46 -34.23 12.50
C ALA A 201 19.94 -34.26 12.96
N GLY A 202 20.28 -33.66 14.09
CA GLY A 202 21.60 -33.44 14.63
C GLY A 202 21.79 -31.99 14.99
N TYR A 203 23.04 -31.49 15.03
CA TYR A 203 23.28 -30.06 15.06
C TYR A 203 23.17 -29.51 13.63
N GLY A 204 22.24 -28.65 13.39
CA GLY A 204 21.97 -28.15 12.05
C GLY A 204 21.07 -26.93 12.02
N THR A 205 20.56 -26.61 10.83
CA THR A 205 19.77 -25.42 10.57
C THR A 205 18.46 -25.78 9.89
N VAL A 206 17.34 -25.23 10.40
CA VAL A 206 16.02 -25.25 9.79
C VAL A 206 15.67 -23.86 9.33
N GLU A 207 15.21 -23.73 8.10
CA GLU A 207 14.79 -22.46 7.50
C GLU A 207 13.31 -22.47 7.20
N LEU A 208 12.64 -21.37 7.59
CA LEU A 208 11.22 -21.11 7.38
C LEU A 208 11.07 -20.00 6.35
N GLY A 209 10.45 -20.28 5.19
CA GLY A 209 10.21 -19.30 4.12
C GLY A 209 8.75 -18.91 4.05
N TYR A 210 8.47 -17.60 3.95
CA TYR A 210 7.12 -17.03 3.97
C TYR A 210 6.72 -16.56 2.57
N ILE A 211 5.62 -17.09 2.02
CA ILE A 211 5.29 -16.99 0.60
C ILE A 211 3.81 -16.61 0.44
N GLU A 212 3.49 -15.64 -0.43
CA GLU A 212 2.12 -15.34 -0.84
C GLU A 212 1.58 -16.33 -1.87
N SER A 213 2.41 -16.66 -2.88
CA SER A 213 2.10 -17.63 -3.92
C SER A 213 3.38 -18.32 -4.38
N PRO A 214 3.36 -19.65 -4.64
CA PRO A 214 4.49 -20.37 -5.18
C PRO A 214 4.97 -19.83 -6.54
N ASP A 215 4.07 -19.18 -7.27
CA ASP A 215 4.31 -18.62 -8.61
C ASP A 215 4.62 -17.12 -8.61
N SER A 216 4.64 -16.46 -7.43
CA SER A 216 4.95 -15.04 -7.34
C SER A 216 6.41 -14.78 -7.73
N GLY A 217 6.62 -13.86 -8.66
CA GLY A 217 7.94 -13.49 -9.17
C GLY A 217 8.73 -12.54 -8.28
N TRP A 218 8.27 -12.24 -7.06
CA TRP A 218 8.94 -11.30 -6.16
C TRP A 218 10.23 -11.86 -5.58
N ALA A 219 11.23 -10.97 -5.56
CA ALA A 219 12.60 -11.26 -5.18
C ALA A 219 12.71 -11.86 -3.77
N HIS A 220 13.64 -12.68 -3.60
CA HIS A 220 13.79 -13.71 -2.64
C HIS A 220 15.09 -13.54 -1.88
N THR A 221 15.08 -13.81 -0.61
CA THR A 221 16.32 -14.04 0.12
C THR A 221 16.94 -15.34 -0.37
N GLU A 222 18.19 -15.25 -0.87
CA GLU A 222 19.04 -16.39 -1.20
C GLU A 222 18.48 -17.40 -2.22
N GLY A 223 17.74 -16.92 -3.24
CA GLY A 223 17.29 -17.76 -4.37
C GLY A 223 16.06 -18.62 -4.07
N ARG A 224 15.41 -18.44 -2.92
CA ARG A 224 14.13 -19.05 -2.60
C ARG A 224 12.97 -18.17 -3.03
N ARG A 225 11.78 -18.76 -3.20
CA ARG A 225 10.54 -18.05 -3.59
C ARG A 225 9.89 -17.26 -2.43
N ALA A 226 10.57 -17.15 -1.29
CA ALA A 226 10.10 -16.44 -0.13
C ALA A 226 10.64 -15.00 -0.10
N MET A 227 9.81 -14.03 0.24
CA MET A 227 10.22 -12.64 0.36
C MET A 227 11.22 -12.45 1.50
N TYR A 228 11.10 -13.25 2.53
CA TYR A 228 12.02 -13.35 3.65
C TYR A 228 11.89 -14.72 4.33
N SER A 229 12.89 -15.07 5.10
CA SER A 229 12.92 -16.34 5.82
C SER A 229 13.50 -16.13 7.23
N ASP A 230 13.08 -17.00 8.15
CA ASP A 230 13.69 -17.12 9.46
C ASP A 230 14.57 -18.37 9.48
N ARG A 231 15.65 -18.36 10.28
CA ARG A 231 16.63 -19.42 10.33
C ARG A 231 16.88 -19.85 11.78
N LEU A 232 16.64 -21.12 12.07
CA LEU A 232 16.74 -21.72 13.40
C LEU A 232 17.91 -22.70 13.41
N THR A 233 18.93 -22.44 14.22
CA THR A 233 20.11 -23.32 14.35
C THR A 233 20.10 -23.98 15.72
N GLY A 234 20.33 -25.27 15.79
CA GLY A 234 20.33 -25.99 17.06
C GLY A 234 20.48 -27.50 16.93
N SER A 235 20.16 -28.22 17.99
CA SER A 235 20.16 -29.67 18.03
C SER A 235 19.10 -30.22 18.98
N GLY A 236 18.70 -31.46 18.76
CA GLY A 236 17.68 -32.13 19.60
C GLY A 236 16.28 -31.59 19.38
N LYS A 237 15.59 -31.18 20.44
CA LYS A 237 14.19 -30.71 20.37
C LYS A 237 14.13 -29.32 19.73
N LEU A 238 13.28 -29.19 18.72
CA LEU A 238 12.88 -27.91 18.13
C LEU A 238 11.56 -27.47 18.78
N ASN A 239 11.54 -26.29 19.37
CA ASN A 239 10.34 -25.62 19.83
C ASN A 239 10.59 -24.11 19.72
N TRP A 240 9.88 -23.44 18.81
CA TRP A 240 10.10 -22.03 18.54
C TRP A 240 8.80 -21.34 18.16
N LYS A 241 8.66 -20.12 18.62
CA LYS A 241 7.63 -19.16 18.21
C LYS A 241 8.31 -17.87 17.78
N SER A 242 7.96 -17.37 16.62
CA SER A 242 8.52 -16.11 16.13
C SER A 242 8.21 -14.95 17.06
N PHE A 243 9.20 -14.12 17.32
CA PHE A 243 9.00 -12.87 18.04
C PHE A 243 8.23 -11.86 17.16
N TRP A 244 8.54 -11.82 15.86
CA TRP A 244 7.87 -10.98 14.90
C TRP A 244 6.70 -11.68 14.22
N LYS A 245 5.69 -10.90 13.82
CA LYS A 245 4.63 -11.38 12.94
C LYS A 245 5.18 -11.61 11.54
N ARG A 246 4.74 -12.69 10.91
CA ARG A 246 5.08 -13.07 9.54
C ARG A 246 3.79 -13.21 8.73
N PRO A 247 3.66 -12.54 7.59
CA PRO A 247 2.55 -12.74 6.67
C PRO A 247 2.89 -13.81 5.65
N CYS A 248 2.01 -14.76 5.46
CA CYS A 248 2.13 -15.76 4.41
C CYS A 248 0.79 -16.44 4.11
N ARG A 249 0.63 -16.97 2.92
CA ARG A 249 -0.32 -18.05 2.64
C ARG A 249 0.37 -19.40 2.72
N TYR A 250 1.58 -19.47 2.20
CA TYR A 250 2.39 -20.69 2.22
C TYR A 250 3.60 -20.48 3.12
N LEU A 251 3.91 -21.52 3.90
CA LEU A 251 5.11 -21.58 4.72
C LEU A 251 5.92 -22.79 4.30
N SER A 252 7.12 -22.54 3.77
CA SER A 252 8.08 -23.59 3.42
C SER A 252 9.01 -23.86 4.59
N ILE A 253 9.32 -25.12 4.83
CA ILE A 253 10.28 -25.57 5.84
C ILE A 253 11.31 -26.43 5.16
N SER A 254 12.59 -26.14 5.37
CA SER A 254 13.68 -26.91 4.78
C SER A 254 14.88 -26.98 5.72
N GLY A 255 15.86 -27.84 5.40
CA GLY A 255 17.07 -28.01 6.21
C GLY A 255 17.04 -29.26 7.10
N ASP A 256 17.78 -29.20 8.22
CA ASP A 256 18.13 -30.36 9.06
C ASP A 256 17.02 -30.73 10.05
N LEU A 257 15.82 -31.01 9.55
CA LEU A 257 14.64 -31.38 10.33
C LEU A 257 14.44 -32.92 10.33
N ALA A 258 14.48 -33.56 11.51
CA ALA A 258 14.21 -34.99 11.66
C ALA A 258 12.71 -35.28 11.80
N SER A 259 11.98 -34.48 12.58
CA SER A 259 10.52 -34.55 12.70
C SER A 259 9.90 -33.17 12.72
N LEU A 260 8.69 -33.09 12.17
CA LEU A 260 7.78 -31.96 12.33
C LEU A 260 6.56 -32.48 13.10
N ASP A 261 6.42 -32.06 14.36
CA ASP A 261 5.36 -32.53 15.26
C ASP A 261 4.14 -31.60 15.22
N SER A 262 4.35 -30.30 15.11
CA SER A 262 3.28 -29.30 14.93
C SER A 262 3.78 -28.06 14.20
N LEU A 263 2.84 -27.41 13.47
CA LEU A 263 3.03 -26.13 12.80
C LEU A 263 1.73 -25.36 12.84
N CYS A 264 1.77 -24.11 13.25
CA CYS A 264 0.63 -23.19 13.15
C CYS A 264 1.13 -21.75 13.03
N VAL A 265 0.20 -20.83 12.76
CA VAL A 265 0.42 -19.38 12.92
C VAL A 265 -0.53 -18.87 14.00
N GLN A 266 -0.02 -18.20 15.01
CA GLN A 266 -0.82 -17.41 15.94
C GLN A 266 -1.12 -16.06 15.28
N GLU A 267 -2.26 -15.94 14.60
CA GLU A 267 -2.71 -14.67 14.03
C GLU A 267 -2.81 -13.63 15.14
N TYR A 268 -2.30 -12.43 14.91
CA TYR A 268 -2.26 -11.39 15.92
C TYR A 268 -2.48 -10.03 15.24
N GLY A 269 -3.66 -9.47 15.42
CA GLY A 269 -4.07 -8.25 14.75
C GLY A 269 -5.19 -7.51 15.48
N TYR A 270 -5.67 -6.46 14.84
CA TYR A 270 -6.76 -5.66 15.37
C TYR A 270 -8.02 -6.53 15.61
N PRO A 271 -8.63 -6.46 16.80
CA PRO A 271 -9.77 -7.32 17.16
C PRO A 271 -11.06 -6.80 16.51
N VAL A 272 -11.37 -7.29 15.31
CA VAL A 272 -12.62 -6.93 14.60
C VAL A 272 -13.78 -7.84 14.96
N VAL A 273 -14.99 -7.29 14.95
CA VAL A 273 -16.25 -8.02 14.97
C VAL A 273 -16.94 -7.82 13.64
N LEU A 274 -17.00 -8.87 12.81
CA LEU A 274 -17.66 -8.80 11.52
C LEU A 274 -19.17 -8.62 11.70
N SER A 275 -19.67 -7.43 11.47
CA SER A 275 -21.08 -7.06 11.55
C SER A 275 -21.67 -6.68 10.20
N GLY A 276 -20.80 -6.31 9.24
CA GLY A 276 -21.19 -6.13 7.84
C GLY A 276 -21.38 -7.49 7.16
N SER A 277 -22.34 -7.58 6.26
CA SER A 277 -22.56 -8.75 5.43
C SER A 277 -23.16 -8.34 4.09
N PHE A 278 -22.93 -9.16 3.06
CA PHE A 278 -23.52 -8.96 1.74
C PHE A 278 -23.77 -10.28 1.05
N ARG A 279 -24.92 -10.38 0.40
CA ARG A 279 -25.28 -11.48 -0.50
C ARG A 279 -26.19 -10.95 -1.62
N CYS A 280 -25.98 -11.43 -2.82
CA CYS A 280 -26.81 -11.08 -3.97
C CYS A 280 -27.01 -12.27 -4.93
N SER A 281 -27.75 -12.04 -5.99
CA SER A 281 -28.03 -13.04 -7.03
C SER A 281 -26.83 -13.36 -7.94
N ASP A 282 -25.69 -12.74 -7.76
CA ASP A 282 -24.45 -12.95 -8.54
C ASP A 282 -23.38 -13.59 -7.65
N ASP A 283 -23.10 -14.87 -7.88
CA ASP A 283 -22.13 -15.64 -7.10
C ASP A 283 -20.69 -15.09 -7.22
N ARG A 284 -20.35 -14.47 -8.36
CA ARG A 284 -19.04 -13.86 -8.55
C ARG A 284 -18.84 -12.64 -7.64
N LEU A 285 -19.88 -11.79 -7.51
CA LEU A 285 -19.86 -10.68 -6.57
C LEU A 285 -19.85 -11.15 -5.11
N ASN A 286 -20.60 -12.20 -4.78
CA ASN A 286 -20.55 -12.82 -3.46
C ASN A 286 -19.14 -13.28 -3.11
N ARG A 287 -18.47 -13.96 -4.04
CA ARG A 287 -17.10 -14.42 -3.84
C ARG A 287 -16.10 -13.25 -3.73
N LEU A 288 -16.28 -12.20 -4.52
CA LEU A 288 -15.46 -10.98 -4.41
C LEU A 288 -15.61 -10.32 -3.04
N TRP A 289 -16.84 -10.24 -2.52
CA TRP A 289 -17.09 -9.70 -1.18
C TRP A 289 -16.32 -10.49 -0.10
N GLU A 290 -16.35 -11.83 -0.16
CA GLU A 290 -15.65 -12.69 0.80
C GLU A 290 -14.12 -12.48 0.81
N ILE A 291 -13.49 -12.43 -0.38
CA ILE A 291 -12.03 -12.23 -0.43
C ILE A 291 -11.63 -10.78 -0.10
N ALA A 292 -12.50 -9.80 -0.40
CA ALA A 292 -12.27 -8.40 -0.05
C ALA A 292 -12.37 -8.18 1.47
N GLU A 293 -13.39 -8.73 2.14
CA GLU A 293 -13.51 -8.71 3.61
C GLU A 293 -12.25 -9.32 4.26
N ARG A 294 -11.88 -10.52 3.82
CA ARG A 294 -10.72 -11.23 4.35
C ARG A 294 -9.43 -10.44 4.20
N THR A 295 -9.24 -9.80 3.04
CA THR A 295 -8.07 -8.95 2.79
C THR A 295 -8.01 -7.78 3.76
N LEU A 296 -9.11 -7.04 3.89
CA LEU A 296 -9.16 -5.91 4.80
C LEU A 296 -8.85 -6.32 6.24
N ARG A 297 -9.43 -7.41 6.72
CA ARG A 297 -9.20 -7.93 8.07
C ARG A 297 -7.73 -8.25 8.33
N VAL A 298 -7.04 -8.90 7.39
CA VAL A 298 -5.60 -9.22 7.52
C VAL A 298 -4.73 -7.97 7.48
N CYS A 299 -5.16 -6.95 6.75
CA CYS A 299 -4.46 -5.67 6.66
C CYS A 299 -4.77 -4.71 7.83
N MET A 300 -5.74 -5.01 8.69
CA MET A 300 -5.99 -4.25 9.92
C MET A 300 -5.06 -4.74 11.05
N ASP A 301 -4.12 -3.89 11.39
CA ASP A 301 -3.12 -4.11 12.44
C ASP A 301 -3.17 -2.93 13.44
N ASP A 302 -2.06 -2.55 13.98
CA ASP A 302 -1.94 -1.28 14.74
C ASP A 302 -1.93 -0.05 13.80
N ILE A 303 -1.95 -0.30 12.50
CA ILE A 303 -2.15 0.66 11.40
C ILE A 303 -3.06 0.02 10.35
N PHE A 304 -3.56 0.81 9.40
CA PHE A 304 -4.00 0.28 8.13
C PHE A 304 -2.77 -0.11 7.32
N ASN A 305 -2.51 -1.40 7.28
CA ASN A 305 -1.40 -1.99 6.57
C ASN A 305 -1.75 -2.05 5.09
N ASP A 306 -0.96 -1.41 4.24
CA ASP A 306 -1.18 -1.46 2.79
C ASP A 306 -1.06 -2.89 2.28
N CYS A 307 0.10 -3.53 2.53
CA CYS A 307 0.35 -4.92 2.22
C CYS A 307 1.21 -5.60 3.31
N PRO A 308 0.67 -6.62 4.00
CA PRO A 308 1.39 -7.28 5.11
C PRO A 308 2.67 -7.98 4.66
N HIS A 309 2.73 -8.45 3.41
CA HIS A 309 3.84 -9.28 2.91
C HIS A 309 5.03 -8.46 2.43
N ARG A 310 4.92 -7.15 2.24
CA ARG A 310 5.99 -6.31 1.72
C ARG A 310 6.27 -5.09 2.60
N ASP A 311 5.42 -4.08 2.52
CA ASP A 311 5.72 -2.77 3.08
C ASP A 311 5.44 -2.69 4.57
N GLN A 312 4.36 -3.31 5.02
CA GLN A 312 3.84 -3.18 6.38
C GLN A 312 3.77 -1.71 6.83
N ALA A 313 3.41 -0.85 5.90
CA ALA A 313 3.40 0.59 6.05
C ALA A 313 1.98 1.13 6.02
N GLN A 314 1.80 2.34 6.54
CA GLN A 314 0.55 3.08 6.47
C GLN A 314 0.73 4.24 5.50
N TRP A 315 0.14 4.11 4.33
CA TRP A 315 0.05 5.15 3.32
C TRP A 315 -1.33 5.84 3.36
N MET A 316 -1.59 6.77 2.47
CA MET A 316 -2.88 7.45 2.43
C MET A 316 -4.01 6.64 1.77
N ASP A 317 -3.71 5.48 1.20
CA ASP A 317 -4.70 4.46 0.82
C ASP A 317 -5.50 3.94 2.04
N ALA A 318 -5.02 4.20 3.26
CA ALA A 318 -5.79 4.07 4.49
C ALA A 318 -7.16 4.77 4.41
N PHE A 319 -7.34 5.80 3.58
CA PHE A 319 -8.63 6.44 3.35
C PHE A 319 -9.69 5.48 2.80
N VAL A 320 -9.36 4.68 1.80
CA VAL A 320 -10.30 3.69 1.24
C VAL A 320 -10.46 2.50 2.16
N SER A 321 -9.39 2.08 2.83
CA SER A 321 -9.42 1.01 3.82
C SER A 321 -10.30 1.35 5.02
N ALA A 322 -10.27 2.60 5.50
CA ALA A 322 -11.11 3.09 6.60
C ALA A 322 -12.60 3.05 6.27
N LYS A 323 -12.99 3.32 5.00
CA LYS A 323 -14.38 3.20 4.55
C LYS A 323 -14.89 1.76 4.66
N GLY A 324 -14.08 0.79 4.21
CA GLY A 324 -14.37 -0.63 4.38
C GLY A 324 -14.42 -1.03 5.85
N ALA A 325 -13.46 -0.58 6.67
CA ALA A 325 -13.41 -0.89 8.11
C ALA A 325 -14.64 -0.38 8.87
N LEU A 326 -15.12 0.82 8.55
CA LEU A 326 -16.37 1.32 9.10
C LEU A 326 -17.55 0.43 8.68
N SER A 327 -17.68 0.13 7.38
CA SER A 327 -18.84 -0.59 6.83
C SER A 327 -18.94 -2.02 7.34
N LEU A 328 -17.79 -2.71 7.45
CA LEU A 328 -17.72 -4.12 7.83
C LEU A 328 -17.68 -4.33 9.35
N TYR A 329 -16.97 -3.45 10.05
CA TYR A 329 -16.62 -3.66 11.46
C TYR A 329 -17.00 -2.52 12.40
N GLY A 330 -17.47 -1.37 11.90
CA GLY A 330 -17.75 -0.18 12.70
C GLY A 330 -16.51 0.48 13.33
N VAL A 331 -15.32 0.22 12.77
CA VAL A 331 -14.05 0.70 13.32
C VAL A 331 -13.75 2.11 12.84
N THR A 332 -13.49 3.03 13.78
CA THR A 332 -13.14 4.43 13.52
C THR A 332 -11.89 4.89 14.27
N ASP A 333 -11.51 4.25 15.37
CA ASP A 333 -10.34 4.61 16.19
C ASP A 333 -9.02 4.38 15.45
N LEU A 334 -8.90 3.33 14.64
CA LEU A 334 -7.74 3.09 13.79
C LEU A 334 -7.60 4.21 12.72
N ALA A 335 -8.71 4.68 12.16
CA ALA A 335 -8.73 5.83 11.26
C ALA A 335 -8.28 7.12 11.95
N ARG A 336 -8.72 7.34 13.21
CA ARG A 336 -8.27 8.47 14.02
C ARG A 336 -6.76 8.44 14.27
N LYS A 337 -6.24 7.27 14.67
CA LYS A 337 -4.80 7.06 14.86
C LYS A 337 -4.01 7.34 13.58
N CYS A 338 -4.51 6.85 12.43
CA CYS A 338 -3.93 7.11 11.13
C CYS A 338 -3.82 8.61 10.82
N LEU A 339 -4.93 9.34 10.97
CA LEU A 339 -5.00 10.78 10.72
C LEU A 339 -4.04 11.57 11.63
N LEU A 340 -3.96 11.22 12.91
CA LEU A 340 -3.01 11.83 13.85
C LEU A 340 -1.56 11.57 13.44
N GLN A 341 -1.22 10.34 13.07
CA GLN A 341 0.14 9.99 12.67
C GLN A 341 0.57 10.70 11.37
N HIS A 342 -0.31 10.80 10.39
CA HIS A 342 -0.02 11.56 9.16
C HIS A 342 0.03 13.06 9.43
N GLY A 343 -0.95 13.60 10.15
CA GLY A 343 -1.07 15.04 10.37
C GLY A 343 -0.08 15.64 11.36
N ILE A 344 0.52 14.83 12.25
CA ILE A 344 1.44 15.30 13.29
C ILE A 344 2.83 14.69 13.11
N CYS A 345 2.95 13.34 13.15
CA CYS A 345 4.26 12.69 13.15
C CYS A 345 4.98 12.78 11.81
N SER A 346 4.23 12.86 10.72
CA SER A 346 4.78 12.91 9.36
C SER A 346 4.86 14.34 8.81
N PHE A 347 4.54 15.34 9.62
CA PHE A 347 4.55 16.74 9.18
C PHE A 347 5.93 17.36 9.40
N VAL A 348 6.67 17.60 8.31
CA VAL A 348 8.04 18.15 8.36
C VAL A 348 8.15 19.32 7.39
N ASN A 349 8.61 20.48 7.89
CA ASN A 349 8.83 21.70 7.09
C ASN A 349 7.61 22.12 6.23
N GLY A 350 6.39 21.99 6.77
CA GLY A 350 5.17 22.32 6.03
C GLY A 350 4.72 21.24 5.04
N CYS A 351 5.42 20.12 4.97
CA CYS A 351 5.10 18.99 4.09
C CYS A 351 4.67 17.78 4.90
N MET A 352 3.60 17.14 4.49
CA MET A 352 3.17 15.86 5.02
C MET A 352 3.86 14.73 4.28
N GLN A 353 4.68 13.96 5.00
CA GLN A 353 5.44 12.85 4.44
C GLN A 353 4.67 11.54 4.52
N SER A 354 4.94 10.64 3.60
CA SER A 354 4.41 9.28 3.55
C SER A 354 5.55 8.27 3.37
N PRO A 355 5.45 7.08 3.92
CA PRO A 355 4.45 6.56 4.86
C PRO A 355 4.60 7.17 6.27
N SER A 356 3.52 7.18 7.04
CA SER A 356 3.41 7.99 8.27
C SER A 356 4.39 7.67 9.39
N ILE A 357 4.93 6.47 9.45
CA ILE A 357 5.74 5.99 10.58
C ILE A 357 7.11 5.46 10.20
N CYS A 358 7.41 5.30 8.91
CA CYS A 358 8.67 4.70 8.46
C CYS A 358 9.33 5.42 7.27
N GLY A 359 8.73 6.48 6.71
CA GLY A 359 9.24 7.10 5.51
C GLY A 359 9.48 8.60 5.60
N ALA A 360 10.10 9.11 4.55
CA ALA A 360 10.44 10.52 4.38
C ALA A 360 10.15 10.99 2.93
N THR A 361 9.14 10.40 2.28
CA THR A 361 8.77 10.74 0.90
C THR A 361 7.53 11.62 0.90
N PHE A 362 7.57 12.74 0.20
CA PHE A 362 6.43 13.61 0.01
C PHE A 362 5.64 13.19 -1.23
N PHE A 363 4.44 12.65 -1.02
CA PHE A 363 3.45 12.44 -2.10
C PHE A 363 2.44 13.57 -2.09
N SER A 364 2.49 14.41 -3.11
CA SER A 364 1.68 15.63 -3.18
C SER A 364 0.18 15.34 -3.22
N ASP A 365 -0.25 14.33 -3.94
CA ASP A 365 -1.65 13.88 -3.97
C ASP A 365 -2.09 13.28 -2.62
N TYR A 366 -1.23 12.50 -1.95
CA TYR A 366 -1.52 11.93 -0.63
C TYR A 366 -1.68 13.01 0.46
N ALA A 367 -0.87 14.07 0.41
CA ALA A 367 -1.02 15.21 1.30
C ALA A 367 -2.39 15.90 1.17
N LEU A 368 -2.91 16.00 -0.05
CA LEU A 368 -4.25 16.55 -0.31
C LEU A 368 -5.37 15.57 0.03
N ILE A 369 -5.18 14.26 -0.23
CA ILE A 369 -6.14 13.22 0.10
C ILE A 369 -6.34 13.09 1.60
N GLN A 370 -5.31 13.38 2.42
CA GLN A 370 -5.48 13.47 3.87
C GLN A 370 -6.57 14.45 4.28
N ILE A 371 -6.72 15.59 3.61
CA ILE A 371 -7.75 16.56 3.93
C ILE A 371 -9.15 16.02 3.60
N LEU A 372 -9.26 15.25 2.49
CA LEU A 372 -10.49 14.54 2.15
C LEU A 372 -10.81 13.45 3.19
N PHE A 373 -9.79 12.73 3.68
CA PHE A 373 -9.94 11.72 4.71
C PHE A 373 -10.36 12.35 6.04
N LEU A 374 -9.76 13.47 6.45
CA LEU A 374 -10.09 14.19 7.68
C LEU A 374 -11.55 14.69 7.66
N ARG A 375 -12.00 15.28 6.53
CA ARG A 375 -13.39 15.68 6.34
C ARG A 375 -14.34 14.49 6.45
N TRP A 376 -14.07 13.38 5.71
CA TRP A 376 -14.88 12.18 5.74
C TRP A 376 -14.96 11.59 7.16
N TYR A 377 -13.83 11.53 7.87
CA TYR A 377 -13.80 11.03 9.24
C TYR A 377 -14.71 11.86 10.17
N TRP A 378 -14.67 13.18 10.07
CA TRP A 378 -15.58 14.04 10.81
C TRP A 378 -17.05 13.80 10.43
N GLN A 379 -17.36 13.66 9.14
CA GLN A 379 -18.73 13.39 8.67
C GLN A 379 -19.30 12.10 9.26
N VAL A 380 -18.48 11.07 9.43
CA VAL A 380 -18.94 9.78 9.96
C VAL A 380 -18.90 9.69 11.49
N THR A 381 -18.10 10.50 12.17
CA THR A 381 -17.93 10.43 13.64
C THR A 381 -18.43 11.63 14.40
N GLY A 382 -18.47 12.81 13.78
CA GLY A 382 -18.70 14.08 14.46
C GLY A 382 -17.52 14.56 15.32
N ASP A 383 -16.34 13.94 15.22
CA ASP A 383 -15.13 14.26 16.04
C ASP A 383 -14.54 15.62 15.67
N ARG A 384 -15.14 16.68 16.19
CA ARG A 384 -14.67 18.06 16.04
C ARG A 384 -13.30 18.27 16.69
N ALA A 385 -13.00 17.56 17.77
CA ALA A 385 -11.73 17.71 18.48
C ALA A 385 -10.53 17.33 17.60
N LEU A 386 -10.67 16.29 16.77
CA LEU A 386 -9.64 15.92 15.80
C LEU A 386 -9.44 17.00 14.73
N LEU A 387 -10.53 17.65 14.28
CA LEU A 387 -10.41 18.77 13.34
C LEU A 387 -9.60 19.92 13.96
N GLU A 388 -9.89 20.26 15.23
CA GLU A 388 -9.17 21.32 15.98
C GLU A 388 -7.69 20.97 16.16
N GLU A 389 -7.38 19.71 16.47
CA GLU A 389 -6.01 19.21 16.68
C GLU A 389 -5.16 19.25 15.39
N LEU A 390 -5.76 18.96 14.22
CA LEU A 390 -5.05 18.90 12.95
C LEU A 390 -5.13 20.16 12.09
N TYR A 391 -5.92 21.15 12.50
CA TYR A 391 -6.21 22.35 11.68
C TYR A 391 -4.96 23.12 11.26
N GLU A 392 -4.08 23.46 12.21
CA GLU A 392 -2.91 24.31 11.94
C GLU A 392 -1.92 23.62 10.99
N ASN A 393 -1.67 22.32 11.18
CA ASN A 393 -0.82 21.54 10.28
C ASN A 393 -1.43 21.38 8.89
N SER A 394 -2.76 21.17 8.82
CA SER A 394 -3.49 21.10 7.56
C SER A 394 -3.43 22.42 6.78
N ALA A 395 -3.63 23.55 7.47
CA ALA A 395 -3.53 24.87 6.87
C ALA A 395 -2.10 25.17 6.39
N ALA A 396 -1.08 24.87 7.21
CA ALA A 396 0.32 25.04 6.83
C ALA A 396 0.71 24.15 5.64
N GLY A 397 0.14 22.95 5.52
CA GLY A 397 0.34 22.07 4.36
C GLY A 397 -0.10 22.70 3.04
N PHE A 398 -1.18 23.47 3.03
CA PHE A 398 -1.65 24.17 1.83
C PHE A 398 -0.69 25.26 1.35
N GLU A 399 0.11 25.88 2.23
CA GLU A 399 1.09 26.89 1.84
C GLU A 399 2.14 26.35 0.85
N VAL A 400 2.42 25.05 0.90
CA VAL A 400 3.30 24.39 -0.08
C VAL A 400 2.66 24.43 -1.46
N PHE A 401 1.38 24.12 -1.57
CA PHE A 401 0.65 24.11 -2.83
C PHE A 401 0.42 25.54 -3.37
N PHE A 402 0.08 26.49 -2.50
CA PHE A 402 -0.13 27.89 -2.90
C PHE A 402 1.07 28.52 -3.61
N ARG A 403 2.30 28.11 -3.21
CA ARG A 403 3.53 28.57 -3.90
C ARG A 403 3.70 28.02 -5.31
N HIS A 404 3.00 26.95 -5.67
CA HIS A 404 3.03 26.33 -6.99
C HIS A 404 1.83 26.68 -7.87
N GLU A 405 0.89 27.48 -7.35
CA GLU A 405 -0.22 27.98 -8.16
C GLU A 405 0.26 28.92 -9.25
N GLN A 406 -0.30 28.74 -10.41
CA GLN A 406 -0.16 29.64 -11.54
C GLN A 406 -1.24 30.74 -11.51
N PRO A 407 -1.17 31.78 -12.35
CA PRO A 407 -2.19 32.84 -12.38
C PRO A 407 -3.62 32.36 -12.63
N ASP A 408 -3.81 31.19 -13.23
CA ASP A 408 -5.10 30.53 -13.43
C ASP A 408 -5.53 29.62 -12.24
N GLY A 409 -4.80 29.67 -11.13
CA GLY A 409 -5.07 28.90 -9.92
C GLY A 409 -4.71 27.41 -10.00
N LEU A 410 -4.18 26.93 -11.14
CA LEU A 410 -3.80 25.55 -11.32
C LEU A 410 -2.37 25.30 -10.83
N LEU A 411 -2.15 24.17 -10.19
CA LEU A 411 -0.82 23.72 -9.76
C LEU A 411 0.01 23.27 -10.94
N LYS A 412 1.29 23.64 -10.95
CA LYS A 412 2.25 23.25 -11.99
C LYS A 412 3.56 22.78 -11.39
N ASP A 413 4.18 21.77 -12.00
CA ASP A 413 5.52 21.25 -11.69
C ASP A 413 5.71 20.91 -10.19
N ILE A 414 4.66 20.42 -9.54
CA ILE A 414 4.64 20.08 -8.11
C ILE A 414 5.56 18.89 -7.79
N ASP A 415 5.88 18.06 -8.78
CA ASP A 415 6.82 16.95 -8.70
C ASP A 415 8.28 17.43 -8.50
N ARG A 416 8.54 18.73 -8.63
CA ARG A 416 9.85 19.36 -8.45
C ARG A 416 10.00 20.13 -7.14
N ILE A 417 9.09 19.98 -6.21
CA ILE A 417 9.27 20.49 -4.85
C ILE A 417 10.56 19.85 -4.32
N GLY A 418 11.61 20.66 -4.18
CA GLY A 418 12.95 20.17 -3.86
C GLY A 418 12.99 19.29 -2.61
N LYS A 419 14.11 18.60 -2.42
CA LYS A 419 14.38 17.77 -1.25
C LYS A 419 13.80 18.41 0.01
N CYS A 420 12.93 17.71 0.73
CA CYS A 420 12.58 18.12 2.08
C CYS A 420 13.89 18.23 2.86
N ASP A 421 14.31 19.45 3.16
CA ASP A 421 15.59 19.72 3.84
C ASP A 421 15.70 18.87 5.10
N GLY A 422 16.76 18.07 5.17
CA GLY A 422 17.10 17.24 6.31
C GLY A 422 17.21 15.73 6.05
N ALA A 423 16.93 15.23 4.85
CA ALA A 423 17.07 13.82 4.52
C ALA A 423 18.23 13.60 3.52
N GLU A 424 19.47 13.78 3.99
CA GLU A 424 20.61 13.10 3.36
C GLU A 424 20.57 11.64 3.81
N ARG A 425 19.96 10.76 3.03
CA ARG A 425 20.09 9.32 3.16
C ARG A 425 20.48 8.73 1.82
N GLU A 426 21.38 7.75 1.88
CA GLU A 426 21.94 7.08 0.73
C GLU A 426 20.86 6.43 -0.14
N ALA A 427 21.11 6.40 -1.46
CA ALA A 427 20.15 6.09 -2.53
C ALA A 427 19.68 4.61 -2.60
N ASP A 428 20.06 3.77 -1.64
CA ASP A 428 19.82 2.32 -1.68
C ASP A 428 18.59 1.86 -0.90
N ASP A 429 17.89 2.76 -0.21
CA ASP A 429 16.65 2.41 0.48
C ASP A 429 15.45 2.93 -0.34
N PHE A 430 14.60 2.03 -0.84
CA PHE A 430 13.40 2.33 -1.63
C PHE A 430 12.48 3.38 -0.98
N PHE A 431 12.53 3.49 0.36
CA PHE A 431 11.75 4.44 1.15
C PHE A 431 12.53 5.67 1.63
N SER A 432 13.83 5.78 1.32
CA SER A 432 14.67 6.91 1.75
C SER A 432 14.75 8.06 0.76
N ILE A 433 13.88 8.07 -0.25
CA ILE A 433 13.88 9.09 -1.28
C ILE A 433 13.25 10.36 -0.71
N GLY A 434 14.06 11.29 -0.24
CA GLY A 434 13.63 12.67 0.09
C GLY A 434 13.21 13.47 -1.14
N ALA A 435 12.56 12.83 -2.10
CA ALA A 435 12.05 13.40 -3.33
C ALA A 435 10.54 13.62 -3.24
N SER A 436 10.08 14.75 -3.72
CA SER A 436 8.67 14.97 -3.99
C SER A 436 8.23 14.10 -5.16
N MET A 437 7.08 13.44 -5.00
CA MET A 437 6.51 12.57 -6.02
C MET A 437 5.00 12.81 -6.14
N LEU A 438 4.49 12.76 -7.35
CA LEU A 438 3.08 12.71 -7.65
C LEU A 438 2.70 11.25 -7.99
N TYR A 439 1.95 10.61 -7.09
CA TYR A 439 1.63 9.19 -7.24
C TYR A 439 0.45 8.96 -8.20
N LEU A 440 -0.73 9.49 -7.91
CA LEU A 440 -2.01 9.36 -8.62
C LEU A 440 -2.44 7.92 -8.89
N ASP A 441 -1.57 7.12 -9.47
CA ASP A 441 -1.74 5.70 -9.76
C ASP A 441 -0.35 5.05 -9.91
N ASN A 442 -0.23 3.78 -9.62
CA ASN A 442 1.04 3.05 -9.71
C ASN A 442 1.40 2.73 -11.16
N THR A 443 1.61 3.76 -11.97
CA THR A 443 1.98 3.62 -13.38
C THR A 443 2.88 4.76 -13.84
N PHE A 444 3.84 4.43 -14.70
CA PHE A 444 4.76 5.39 -15.30
C PHE A 444 4.18 6.07 -16.54
N GLU A 445 3.16 5.50 -17.15
CA GLU A 445 2.56 5.97 -18.39
C GLU A 445 1.65 7.19 -18.18
N LEU A 446 1.24 7.47 -16.94
CA LEU A 446 0.45 8.65 -16.60
C LEU A 446 1.29 9.93 -16.76
N CYS A 447 0.84 10.89 -17.54
CA CYS A 447 1.54 12.16 -17.69
C CYS A 447 1.39 13.03 -16.44
N ARG A 448 2.48 13.16 -15.68
CA ARG A 448 2.55 13.94 -14.45
C ARG A 448 3.27 15.29 -14.60
N MET A 449 3.74 15.64 -15.82
CA MET A 449 4.50 16.86 -16.09
C MET A 449 3.59 18.07 -16.23
N GLY A 450 4.15 19.25 -16.03
CA GLY A 450 3.43 20.51 -16.21
C GLY A 450 2.29 20.66 -15.20
N LYS A 451 1.12 21.06 -15.69
CA LYS A 451 -0.12 21.04 -14.91
C LYS A 451 -0.75 19.66 -15.02
N SER A 452 -0.73 18.88 -13.95
CA SER A 452 -1.42 17.58 -13.89
C SER A 452 -2.91 17.77 -13.61
N ALA A 453 -3.76 17.26 -14.48
CA ALA A 453 -5.22 17.35 -14.30
C ALA A 453 -5.68 16.54 -13.09
N GLY A 454 -5.16 15.33 -12.92
CA GLY A 454 -5.49 14.48 -11.76
C GLY A 454 -5.17 15.16 -10.42
N LEU A 455 -3.95 15.73 -10.30
CA LEU A 455 -3.58 16.46 -9.08
C LEU A 455 -4.46 17.70 -8.85
N ASN A 456 -4.72 18.49 -9.90
CA ASN A 456 -5.56 19.68 -9.79
C ASN A 456 -7.01 19.32 -9.42
N ALA A 457 -7.51 18.16 -9.83
CA ALA A 457 -8.81 17.65 -9.40
C ALA A 457 -8.84 17.29 -7.90
N ILE A 458 -7.78 16.64 -7.39
CA ILE A 458 -7.65 16.33 -5.96
C ILE A 458 -7.48 17.63 -5.16
N TYR A 459 -6.67 18.57 -5.67
CA TYR A 459 -6.47 19.89 -5.06
C TYR A 459 -7.80 20.66 -4.90
N PHE A 460 -8.61 20.69 -5.95
CA PHE A 460 -9.96 21.27 -5.89
C PHE A 460 -10.82 20.65 -4.79
N GLY A 461 -10.84 19.31 -4.71
CA GLY A 461 -11.55 18.57 -3.66
C GLY A 461 -11.05 18.91 -2.25
N ALA A 462 -9.72 18.96 -2.08
CA ALA A 462 -9.08 19.29 -0.81
C ALA A 462 -9.37 20.73 -0.36
N LEU A 463 -9.38 21.71 -1.29
CA LEU A 463 -9.76 23.09 -1.00
C LEU A 463 -11.18 23.18 -0.49
N ASN A 464 -12.15 22.51 -1.13
CA ASN A 464 -13.53 22.46 -0.67
C ASN A 464 -13.64 21.77 0.70
N ALA A 465 -12.94 20.65 0.90
CA ALA A 465 -12.94 19.96 2.19
C ALA A 465 -12.36 20.84 3.31
N MET A 466 -11.28 21.58 3.04
CA MET A 466 -10.69 22.49 4.02
C MET A 466 -11.62 23.68 4.31
N ALA A 467 -12.34 24.18 3.31
CA ALA A 467 -13.35 25.22 3.52
C ALA A 467 -14.49 24.74 4.44
N GLU A 468 -14.99 23.50 4.25
CA GLU A 468 -15.98 22.90 5.14
C GLU A 468 -15.44 22.72 6.57
N ILE A 469 -14.19 22.26 6.72
CA ILE A 469 -13.51 22.14 8.02
C ILE A 469 -13.43 23.52 8.71
N CYS A 470 -13.04 24.56 7.96
CA CYS A 470 -13.02 25.93 8.48
C CYS A 470 -14.40 26.38 8.99
N ASP A 471 -15.48 26.13 8.23
CA ASP A 471 -16.84 26.49 8.63
C ASP A 471 -17.24 25.76 9.92
N VAL A 472 -16.97 24.48 10.03
CA VAL A 472 -17.22 23.68 11.24
C VAL A 472 -16.47 24.24 12.44
N LEU A 473 -15.23 24.69 12.25
CA LEU A 473 -14.40 25.24 13.32
C LEU A 473 -14.65 26.74 13.60
N GLY A 474 -15.45 27.42 12.78
CA GLY A 474 -15.65 28.87 12.83
C GLY A 474 -14.39 29.65 12.41
N LYS A 475 -13.58 29.10 11.55
CA LYS A 475 -12.37 29.70 10.97
C LYS A 475 -12.68 30.32 9.61
N PRO A 476 -11.88 31.27 9.10
CA PRO A 476 -12.08 31.87 7.78
C PRO A 476 -11.95 30.84 6.66
N SER A 477 -13.02 30.61 5.90
CA SER A 477 -13.08 29.67 4.77
C SER A 477 -12.94 30.34 3.38
N ALA A 478 -13.03 31.68 3.32
CA ALA A 478 -13.10 32.44 2.07
C ALA A 478 -11.92 32.16 1.12
N LEU A 479 -10.69 32.11 1.64
CA LEU A 479 -9.49 31.84 0.86
C LEU A 479 -9.56 30.50 0.09
N TYR A 480 -9.98 29.44 0.78
CA TYR A 480 -10.08 28.09 0.18
C TYR A 480 -11.19 28.02 -0.87
N ARG A 481 -12.34 28.71 -0.62
CA ARG A 481 -13.44 28.79 -1.58
C ARG A 481 -13.06 29.57 -2.83
N GLU A 482 -12.38 30.71 -2.68
CA GLU A 482 -11.89 31.52 -3.79
C GLU A 482 -10.92 30.72 -4.67
N LYS A 483 -9.96 30.05 -4.05
CA LYS A 483 -9.01 29.17 -4.77
C LYS A 483 -9.68 28.00 -5.46
N ALA A 484 -10.64 27.34 -4.82
CA ALA A 484 -11.42 26.25 -5.43
C ALA A 484 -12.20 26.76 -6.65
N GLU A 485 -12.83 27.92 -6.57
CA GLU A 485 -13.58 28.49 -7.68
C GLU A 485 -12.65 28.88 -8.84
N ASN A 486 -11.46 29.37 -8.54
CA ASN A 486 -10.45 29.66 -9.55
C ASN A 486 -10.00 28.37 -10.30
N VAL A 487 -9.72 27.28 -9.58
CA VAL A 487 -9.46 25.97 -10.20
C VAL A 487 -10.65 25.55 -11.08
N ARG A 488 -11.88 25.62 -10.58
CA ARG A 488 -13.10 25.25 -11.31
C ARG A 488 -13.24 26.02 -12.61
N ALA A 489 -12.99 27.35 -12.57
CA ALA A 489 -13.15 28.23 -13.72
C ALA A 489 -12.21 27.87 -14.88
N HIS A 490 -10.97 27.45 -14.59
CA HIS A 490 -9.96 27.21 -15.62
C HIS A 490 -9.71 25.73 -15.94
N TYR A 491 -10.19 24.80 -15.10
CA TYR A 491 -9.88 23.37 -15.24
C TYR A 491 -10.28 22.81 -16.60
N ALA A 492 -11.50 23.05 -17.02
CA ALA A 492 -11.99 22.54 -18.30
C ALA A 492 -11.34 23.26 -19.49
N GLU A 493 -11.00 24.54 -19.37
CA GLU A 493 -10.29 25.29 -20.42
C GLU A 493 -8.93 24.67 -20.70
N VAL A 494 -8.18 24.31 -19.65
CA VAL A 494 -6.82 23.77 -19.78
C VAL A 494 -6.82 22.30 -20.15
N PHE A 495 -7.72 21.48 -19.58
CA PHE A 495 -7.63 20.02 -19.66
C PHE A 495 -8.68 19.34 -20.55
N ALA A 496 -9.67 20.06 -21.12
CA ALA A 496 -10.67 19.41 -21.97
C ALA A 496 -10.01 18.60 -23.09
N HIS A 497 -10.50 17.35 -23.29
CA HIS A 497 -10.03 16.49 -24.35
C HIS A 497 -10.80 16.77 -25.63
N GLY A 498 -10.11 17.06 -26.72
CA GLY A 498 -10.74 17.49 -27.96
C GLY A 498 -11.58 16.41 -28.68
N GLU A 499 -11.30 15.12 -28.42
CA GLU A 499 -11.94 13.97 -29.11
C GLU A 499 -12.83 13.17 -28.19
N ALA A 500 -12.71 13.28 -26.86
CA ALA A 500 -13.55 12.63 -25.87
C ALA A 500 -14.36 13.68 -25.12
N GLU A 501 -15.58 13.94 -25.59
CA GLU A 501 -16.43 14.98 -25.04
C GLU A 501 -16.68 14.79 -23.53
N GLY A 502 -16.46 15.85 -22.76
CA GLY A 502 -16.62 15.86 -21.31
C GLY A 502 -15.51 15.18 -20.52
N CYS A 503 -14.52 14.60 -21.18
CA CYS A 503 -13.33 14.02 -20.56
C CYS A 503 -12.15 15.01 -20.54
N PHE A 504 -11.17 14.71 -19.68
CA PHE A 504 -10.00 15.54 -19.46
C PHE A 504 -8.72 14.78 -19.78
N ARG A 505 -7.79 15.45 -20.45
CA ARG A 505 -6.42 14.96 -20.66
C ARG A 505 -5.62 15.01 -19.37
N ASP A 506 -4.59 14.18 -19.27
CA ASP A 506 -3.81 14.03 -18.03
C ASP A 506 -2.99 15.27 -17.66
N SER A 507 -2.59 16.07 -18.68
CA SER A 507 -1.71 17.22 -18.48
C SER A 507 -1.92 18.29 -19.57
N ASP A 508 -1.49 19.54 -19.28
CA ASP A 508 -1.35 20.59 -20.29
C ASP A 508 -0.17 20.32 -21.23
N SER A 509 0.78 19.46 -20.84
CA SER A 509 1.95 19.08 -21.64
C SER A 509 1.59 17.92 -22.57
N ARG A 510 1.57 18.18 -23.89
CA ARG A 510 1.29 17.15 -24.89
C ARG A 510 2.59 16.61 -25.48
N PRO A 511 2.84 15.27 -25.44
CA PRO A 511 3.92 14.71 -26.24
C PRO A 511 3.58 14.79 -27.73
N GLU A 512 4.43 15.43 -28.51
CA GLU A 512 4.20 15.65 -29.96
C GLU A 512 4.74 14.50 -30.82
N HIS A 513 5.53 13.60 -30.25
CA HIS A 513 6.30 12.60 -30.97
C HIS A 513 5.66 11.22 -30.96
N ARG A 514 5.78 10.53 -32.08
CA ARG A 514 5.51 9.11 -32.23
C ARG A 514 6.80 8.37 -31.97
N PHE A 515 6.73 7.32 -31.15
CA PHE A 515 7.88 6.47 -30.87
C PHE A 515 7.70 5.09 -31.47
N TYR A 516 8.80 4.40 -31.66
CA TYR A 516 8.83 2.95 -31.67
C TYR A 516 9.15 2.45 -30.26
N ASN A 517 8.52 1.37 -29.84
CA ASN A 517 8.77 0.71 -28.56
C ASN A 517 9.26 -0.72 -28.75
N ILE A 518 10.23 -1.11 -27.94
CA ILE A 518 10.67 -2.50 -27.78
C ILE A 518 10.57 -2.84 -26.30
N ASN A 519 9.65 -3.74 -25.95
CA ASN A 519 9.53 -4.29 -24.60
C ASN A 519 10.35 -5.57 -24.48
N PHE A 520 11.54 -5.49 -23.90
CA PHE A 520 12.46 -6.64 -23.79
C PHE A 520 11.90 -7.75 -22.91
N SER A 521 11.13 -7.42 -21.86
CA SER A 521 10.50 -8.41 -20.99
C SER A 521 9.53 -9.31 -21.76
N CYS A 522 8.71 -8.70 -22.62
CA CYS A 522 7.79 -9.43 -23.51
C CYS A 522 8.55 -10.26 -24.55
N GLU A 523 9.58 -9.66 -25.14
CA GLU A 523 10.31 -10.29 -26.25
C GLU A 523 11.16 -11.48 -25.80
N PHE A 524 11.73 -11.43 -24.60
CA PHE A 524 12.50 -12.54 -24.04
C PHE A 524 11.68 -13.51 -23.18
N GLY A 525 10.44 -13.15 -22.85
CA GLY A 525 9.50 -13.98 -22.09
C GLY A 525 9.86 -14.19 -20.62
N LYS A 526 10.79 -13.39 -20.07
CA LYS A 526 11.26 -13.50 -18.68
C LYS A 526 12.03 -12.26 -18.25
N TRP A 527 12.12 -12.08 -16.92
CA TRP A 527 12.99 -11.12 -16.27
C TRP A 527 14.33 -11.80 -15.95
N THR A 528 15.39 -11.46 -16.68
CA THR A 528 16.64 -12.22 -16.64
C THR A 528 17.72 -11.59 -15.76
N GLY A 529 17.58 -10.32 -15.40
CA GLY A 529 18.61 -9.55 -14.71
C GLY A 529 19.76 -9.08 -15.63
N ASN A 530 19.76 -9.51 -16.91
CA ASN A 530 20.77 -9.12 -17.90
C ASN A 530 20.28 -7.93 -18.72
N GLY A 531 21.19 -7.10 -19.23
CA GLY A 531 20.83 -6.04 -20.18
C GLY A 531 20.44 -6.58 -21.56
N ALA A 532 20.02 -5.70 -22.46
CA ALA A 532 19.66 -6.01 -23.83
C ALA A 532 20.43 -5.14 -24.83
N VAL A 533 20.60 -5.66 -26.05
CA VAL A 533 21.08 -4.90 -27.20
C VAL A 533 19.99 -4.90 -28.27
N ALA A 534 19.58 -3.70 -28.71
CA ALA A 534 18.71 -3.53 -29.87
C ALA A 534 19.52 -2.95 -31.03
N ARG A 535 19.49 -3.64 -32.19
CA ARG A 535 20.13 -3.19 -33.42
C ARG A 535 19.05 -2.83 -34.43
N ILE A 536 19.05 -1.53 -34.81
CA ILE A 536 18.03 -0.95 -35.66
C ILE A 536 18.71 -0.42 -36.92
N THR A 537 18.20 -0.79 -38.09
CA THR A 537 18.67 -0.27 -39.37
C THR A 537 17.72 0.79 -39.88
N VAL A 538 18.26 1.91 -40.32
CA VAL A 538 17.52 3.00 -40.98
C VAL A 538 18.22 3.38 -42.26
N THR A 539 17.48 3.78 -43.31
CA THR A 539 18.04 4.27 -44.56
C THR A 539 17.88 5.78 -44.66
N ALA A 540 19.01 6.49 -44.63
CA ALA A 540 19.01 7.93 -44.82
C ALA A 540 19.01 8.27 -46.34
N PRO A 541 18.18 9.22 -46.80
CA PRO A 541 18.10 9.61 -48.21
C PRO A 541 19.34 10.36 -48.68
N GLU A 542 20.02 11.04 -47.77
CA GLU A 542 21.23 11.83 -48.05
C GLU A 542 22.18 11.88 -46.83
N ASP A 543 23.42 12.29 -47.01
CA ASP A 543 24.34 12.61 -45.92
C ASP A 543 23.80 13.83 -45.16
N GLY A 544 23.71 13.73 -43.83
CA GLY A 544 23.21 14.83 -43.03
C GLY A 544 23.18 14.57 -41.53
N GLU A 545 22.81 15.61 -40.78
CA GLU A 545 22.56 15.54 -39.37
C GLU A 545 21.06 15.26 -39.13
N TYR A 546 20.74 14.14 -38.51
CA TYR A 546 19.38 13.70 -38.17
C TYR A 546 19.18 13.69 -36.66
N GLU A 547 17.99 14.06 -36.20
CA GLU A 547 17.67 14.02 -34.79
C GLU A 547 17.05 12.65 -34.44
N LEU A 548 17.63 11.98 -33.46
CA LEU A 548 17.07 10.80 -32.80
C LEU A 548 16.50 11.24 -31.46
N LEU A 549 15.24 10.90 -31.20
CA LEU A 549 14.67 10.91 -29.85
C LEU A 549 14.72 9.50 -29.29
N ALA A 550 15.29 9.31 -28.09
CA ALA A 550 15.35 7.99 -27.49
C ALA A 550 15.36 8.06 -25.96
N GLY A 551 14.93 6.97 -25.33
CA GLY A 551 15.00 6.81 -23.88
C GLY A 551 14.64 5.41 -23.42
N ALA A 552 15.17 5.06 -22.25
CA ALA A 552 14.84 3.83 -21.54
C ALA A 552 14.69 4.13 -20.04
N TYR A 553 14.05 3.24 -19.31
CA TYR A 553 13.89 3.40 -17.85
C TYR A 553 15.22 3.21 -17.10
N ALA A 554 16.19 2.51 -17.70
CA ALA A 554 17.53 2.30 -17.16
C ALA A 554 18.59 3.02 -18.00
N GLN A 555 19.86 2.90 -17.59
CA GLN A 555 21.01 3.41 -18.36
C GLN A 555 21.04 2.79 -19.75
N TRP A 556 21.42 3.59 -20.75
CA TRP A 556 21.58 3.09 -22.10
C TRP A 556 22.67 3.83 -22.86
N ARG A 557 23.24 3.12 -23.83
CA ARG A 557 24.28 3.66 -24.74
C ARG A 557 23.86 3.45 -26.18
N LEU A 558 24.30 4.34 -27.04
CA LEU A 558 24.08 4.28 -28.49
C LEU A 558 25.40 4.24 -29.25
N LYS A 559 25.47 3.31 -30.19
CA LYS A 559 26.52 3.28 -31.21
C LYS A 559 25.88 3.52 -32.58
N LEU A 560 26.51 4.34 -33.39
CA LEU A 560 26.20 4.54 -34.80
C LEU A 560 27.25 3.83 -35.64
N ASN A 561 26.84 2.85 -36.47
CA ASN A 561 27.74 2.05 -37.30
C ASN A 561 28.94 1.48 -36.52
N GLY A 562 28.70 1.03 -35.29
CA GLY A 562 29.69 0.46 -34.39
C GLY A 562 30.49 1.47 -33.54
N VAL A 563 30.35 2.77 -33.78
CA VAL A 563 31.07 3.85 -33.07
C VAL A 563 30.16 4.41 -31.95
N PRO A 564 30.61 4.46 -30.68
CA PRO A 564 29.84 5.10 -29.60
C PRO A 564 29.57 6.60 -29.88
N VAL A 565 28.31 7.00 -29.75
CA VAL A 565 27.90 8.41 -30.03
C VAL A 565 27.14 9.05 -28.89
N TYR A 566 26.55 8.24 -27.99
CA TYR A 566 25.78 8.76 -26.88
C TYR A 566 25.69 7.79 -25.70
N GLU A 567 25.64 8.32 -24.48
CA GLU A 567 25.39 7.58 -23.25
C GLU A 567 24.45 8.35 -22.35
N ASP A 568 23.40 7.68 -21.88
CA ASP A 568 22.54 8.13 -20.80
C ASP A 568 22.88 7.35 -19.54
N SER A 569 23.56 8.01 -18.60
CA SER A 569 24.00 7.40 -17.34
C SER A 569 22.95 7.50 -16.24
N ARG A 570 21.78 8.07 -16.53
CA ARG A 570 20.73 8.20 -15.54
C ARG A 570 20.28 6.82 -15.07
N ARG A 571 20.23 6.64 -13.75
CA ARG A 571 19.78 5.39 -13.14
C ARG A 571 18.26 5.31 -13.13
N GLU A 572 17.74 4.10 -13.05
CA GLU A 572 16.33 3.81 -12.81
C GLU A 572 15.80 4.58 -11.58
N SER A 573 14.63 5.21 -11.72
CA SER A 573 14.00 5.96 -10.63
C SER A 573 12.49 6.03 -10.82
N TRP A 574 11.74 5.76 -9.77
CA TRP A 574 10.29 5.92 -9.71
C TRP A 574 9.83 7.38 -9.83
N THR A 575 10.73 8.33 -9.60
CA THR A 575 10.42 9.77 -9.59
C THR A 575 10.59 10.42 -10.95
N ARG A 576 11.06 9.69 -11.96
CA ARG A 576 11.23 10.26 -13.32
C ARG A 576 9.96 10.14 -14.13
N PRO A 577 9.66 11.14 -14.97
CA PRO A 577 8.72 10.96 -16.07
C PRO A 577 9.15 9.78 -16.95
N ALA A 578 8.18 9.09 -17.53
CA ALA A 578 8.47 8.03 -18.49
C ALA A 578 9.37 8.55 -19.62
N PRO A 579 10.28 7.73 -20.16
CA PRO A 579 11.30 8.16 -21.14
C PRO A 579 10.72 8.84 -22.37
N PHE A 580 9.53 8.47 -22.79
CA PHE A 580 8.84 9.06 -23.92
C PHE A 580 8.26 10.47 -23.64
N TYR A 581 8.13 10.87 -22.37
CA TYR A 581 7.78 12.26 -22.02
C TYR A 581 9.01 13.17 -21.98
N GLN A 582 10.18 12.63 -21.64
CA GLN A 582 11.45 13.37 -21.59
C GLN A 582 12.56 12.60 -22.31
N PRO A 583 12.45 12.37 -23.64
CA PRO A 583 13.47 11.64 -24.38
C PRO A 583 14.77 12.43 -24.47
N SER A 584 15.87 11.71 -24.55
CA SER A 584 17.15 12.29 -24.96
C SER A 584 17.09 12.65 -26.45
N ARG A 585 17.62 13.82 -26.79
CA ARG A 585 17.74 14.30 -28.17
C ARG A 585 19.19 14.11 -28.62
N VAL A 586 19.42 13.26 -29.61
CA VAL A 586 20.75 12.91 -30.06
C VAL A 586 20.89 13.27 -31.56
N LYS A 587 21.84 14.09 -31.87
CA LYS A 587 22.15 14.42 -33.26
C LYS A 587 23.08 13.38 -33.88
N LEU A 588 22.65 12.75 -34.97
CA LEU A 588 23.34 11.66 -35.65
C LEU A 588 23.82 12.04 -37.03
N PRO A 589 25.13 12.00 -37.35
CA PRO A 589 25.66 12.22 -38.66
C PRO A 589 25.46 10.99 -39.55
N LEU A 590 24.26 10.82 -40.08
CA LEU A 590 23.96 9.67 -40.93
C LEU A 590 24.55 9.84 -42.33
N LYS A 591 24.94 8.74 -42.94
CA LYS A 591 25.38 8.64 -44.29
C LYS A 591 24.24 8.18 -45.22
N ARG A 592 24.24 8.65 -46.48
CA ARG A 592 23.28 8.19 -47.47
C ARG A 592 23.29 6.66 -47.58
N GLY A 593 22.12 6.05 -47.52
CA GLY A 593 21.95 4.60 -47.45
C GLY A 593 21.78 4.07 -46.05
N GLY A 594 22.06 2.76 -45.84
CA GLY A 594 21.82 2.08 -44.59
C GLY A 594 22.75 2.51 -43.46
N ASN A 595 22.17 2.85 -42.30
CA ASN A 595 22.90 3.12 -41.06
C ASN A 595 22.38 2.21 -39.96
N VAL A 596 23.27 1.79 -39.06
CA VAL A 596 22.97 0.90 -37.95
C VAL A 596 23.05 1.64 -36.63
N LEU A 597 21.94 1.70 -35.94
CA LEU A 597 21.82 2.21 -34.58
C LEU A 597 21.81 1.00 -33.62
N GLU A 598 22.78 0.95 -32.73
CA GLU A 598 22.87 -0.14 -31.74
C GLU A 598 22.71 0.46 -30.33
N PHE A 599 21.61 0.10 -29.68
CA PHE A 599 21.31 0.51 -28.30
C PHE A 599 21.69 -0.61 -27.36
N GLU A 600 22.55 -0.32 -26.39
CA GLU A 600 22.83 -1.17 -25.24
C GLU A 600 22.01 -0.64 -24.07
N VAL A 601 21.04 -1.40 -23.61
CA VAL A 601 20.10 -1.00 -22.54
C VAL A 601 20.33 -1.87 -21.32
N ALA A 602 20.61 -1.25 -20.17
CA ALA A 602 20.77 -1.98 -18.92
C ALA A 602 19.43 -2.61 -18.51
N TYR A 603 19.51 -3.68 -17.71
CA TYR A 603 18.33 -4.29 -17.12
C TYR A 603 17.63 -3.28 -16.20
N SER A 604 16.31 -3.27 -16.25
CA SER A 604 15.45 -2.51 -15.36
C SER A 604 14.44 -3.45 -14.71
N SER A 605 14.38 -3.41 -13.40
CA SER A 605 13.37 -4.15 -12.63
C SER A 605 12.01 -3.46 -12.68
N LEU A 606 11.99 -2.16 -13.01
CA LEU A 606 10.78 -1.37 -13.12
C LEU A 606 10.10 -1.58 -14.46
N ASN A 607 10.77 -1.22 -15.55
CA ASN A 607 10.27 -1.34 -16.90
C ASN A 607 11.43 -1.52 -17.87
N TRP A 608 11.54 -2.68 -18.49
CA TRP A 608 12.67 -3.00 -19.35
C TRP A 608 12.29 -2.77 -20.82
N GLU A 609 12.30 -1.49 -21.20
CA GLU A 609 11.82 -1.01 -22.50
C GLU A 609 12.75 0.04 -23.10
N LEU A 610 12.75 0.09 -24.42
CA LEU A 610 13.38 1.13 -25.22
C LEU A 610 12.32 1.86 -26.05
N PHE A 611 12.29 3.18 -25.97
CA PHE A 611 11.51 4.07 -26.82
C PHE A 611 12.45 4.86 -27.72
N PHE A 612 12.16 4.93 -29.02
CA PHE A 612 13.00 5.67 -29.95
C PHE A 612 12.19 6.18 -31.16
N ASP A 613 12.59 7.33 -31.65
CA ASP A 613 12.13 7.90 -32.93
C ASP A 613 13.38 8.37 -33.70
N PRO A 614 13.80 7.67 -34.75
CA PRO A 614 14.97 8.03 -35.52
C PRO A 614 14.70 9.14 -36.57
N GLY A 615 13.46 9.66 -36.65
CA GLY A 615 13.01 10.57 -37.68
C GLY A 615 12.99 9.98 -39.11
N LEU A 616 13.21 8.66 -39.20
CA LEU A 616 13.29 7.90 -40.45
C LEU A 616 12.55 6.56 -40.29
N PRO A 617 12.04 5.98 -41.40
CA PRO A 617 11.50 4.63 -41.33
C PRO A 617 12.52 3.60 -40.82
N VAL A 618 12.05 2.66 -40.00
CA VAL A 618 12.87 1.53 -39.53
C VAL A 618 12.81 0.40 -40.54
N ASP A 619 13.95 0.05 -41.12
CA ASP A 619 14.07 -1.01 -42.13
C ASP A 619 14.12 -2.41 -41.52
N SER A 620 14.84 -2.53 -40.38
CA SER A 620 14.95 -3.79 -39.65
C SER A 620 15.29 -3.54 -38.20
N CYS A 621 14.88 -4.48 -37.34
CA CYS A 621 15.22 -4.48 -35.93
C CYS A 621 15.53 -5.89 -35.44
N GLY A 622 16.65 -6.03 -34.74
CA GLY A 622 17.06 -7.26 -34.07
C GLY A 622 17.40 -6.97 -32.62
N ILE A 623 17.09 -7.90 -31.72
CA ILE A 623 17.44 -7.81 -30.30
C ILE A 623 18.21 -9.04 -29.85
N ARG A 624 19.03 -8.88 -28.83
CA ARG A 624 19.65 -9.98 -28.06
C ARG A 624 19.84 -9.60 -26.59
N GLU A 625 19.81 -10.59 -25.75
CA GLU A 625 20.14 -10.44 -24.34
C GLU A 625 21.66 -10.44 -24.13
N THR A 626 22.17 -9.56 -23.25
CA THR A 626 23.60 -9.52 -22.89
C THR A 626 23.94 -10.67 -21.94
N GLY A 627 25.11 -11.29 -22.11
CA GLY A 627 25.61 -12.32 -21.20
C GLY A 627 24.97 -13.71 -21.32
N SER A 628 23.89 -13.89 -22.10
CA SER A 628 23.17 -15.17 -22.20
C SER A 628 23.70 -16.13 -23.27
N GLY A 629 24.63 -15.68 -24.13
CA GLY A 629 25.07 -16.46 -25.32
C GLY A 629 23.98 -16.62 -26.39
N SER A 630 22.81 -15.96 -26.23
CA SER A 630 21.70 -16.01 -27.18
C SER A 630 22.04 -15.32 -28.50
N GLY A 631 21.53 -15.85 -29.59
CA GLY A 631 21.62 -15.23 -30.92
C GLY A 631 20.72 -14.01 -31.07
N TRP A 632 20.83 -13.33 -32.21
CA TRP A 632 19.92 -12.25 -32.55
C TRP A 632 18.50 -12.77 -32.87
N LYS A 633 17.48 -12.12 -32.27
CA LYS A 633 16.08 -12.32 -32.56
C LYS A 633 15.58 -11.14 -33.38
N THR A 634 15.01 -11.40 -34.56
CA THR A 634 14.32 -10.34 -35.33
C THR A 634 13.02 -9.97 -34.65
N VAL A 635 12.76 -8.69 -34.47
CA VAL A 635 11.53 -8.14 -33.89
C VAL A 635 11.01 -7.01 -34.76
N VAL A 636 9.72 -6.75 -34.67
CA VAL A 636 9.08 -5.57 -35.27
C VAL A 636 8.81 -4.56 -34.13
N PRO A 637 9.52 -3.44 -34.08
CA PRO A 637 9.24 -2.42 -33.08
C PRO A 637 7.82 -1.92 -33.21
N ARG A 638 7.15 -1.73 -32.08
CA ARG A 638 5.75 -1.33 -32.03
C ARG A 638 5.62 0.18 -32.14
N PRO A 639 4.69 0.71 -32.97
CA PRO A 639 4.34 2.13 -32.86
C PRO A 639 3.83 2.44 -31.46
N TRP A 640 4.35 3.50 -30.86
CA TRP A 640 3.97 3.94 -29.53
C TRP A 640 3.51 5.40 -29.57
N PHE A 641 2.40 5.65 -28.92
CA PHE A 641 1.88 7.01 -28.72
C PHE A 641 1.75 7.23 -27.22
N PRO A 642 2.41 8.26 -26.65
CA PRO A 642 2.23 8.56 -25.24
C PRO A 642 0.76 8.77 -24.91
N PRO A 643 0.22 8.02 -23.92
CA PRO A 643 -1.17 8.21 -23.51
C PRO A 643 -1.32 9.57 -22.82
N TYR A 644 -2.43 10.23 -23.04
CA TYR A 644 -2.76 11.49 -22.38
C TYR A 644 -4.23 11.58 -21.95
N LEU A 645 -4.93 10.46 -22.00
CA LEU A 645 -6.30 10.29 -21.51
C LEU A 645 -6.35 9.05 -20.62
N SER A 646 -6.57 9.23 -19.33
CA SER A 646 -6.64 8.12 -18.37
C SER A 646 -7.95 8.05 -17.63
N GLN A 647 -8.31 6.82 -17.21
CA GLN A 647 -9.42 6.61 -16.28
C GLN A 647 -9.15 7.29 -14.94
N SER A 648 -7.91 7.21 -14.43
CA SER A 648 -7.53 7.74 -13.12
C SER A 648 -7.73 9.25 -13.03
N THR A 649 -7.22 10.02 -13.99
CA THR A 649 -7.43 11.48 -14.03
C THR A 649 -8.91 11.85 -14.07
N ASN A 650 -9.67 11.21 -14.93
CA ASN A 650 -11.10 11.49 -15.09
C ASN A 650 -11.92 11.03 -13.89
N ALA A 651 -11.54 9.95 -13.25
CA ALA A 651 -12.12 9.50 -11.98
C ALA A 651 -11.92 10.53 -10.86
N TYR A 652 -10.72 11.08 -10.72
CA TYR A 652 -10.47 12.16 -9.75
C TYR A 652 -11.26 13.43 -10.06
N ALA A 653 -11.38 13.79 -11.35
CA ALA A 653 -12.17 14.95 -11.76
C ALA A 653 -13.67 14.77 -11.45
N ALA A 654 -14.21 13.59 -11.73
CA ALA A 654 -15.60 13.25 -11.44
C ALA A 654 -15.88 13.16 -9.92
N PHE A 655 -15.01 12.47 -9.19
CA PHE A 655 -15.14 12.28 -7.74
C PHE A 655 -15.15 13.60 -6.98
N ASN A 656 -14.37 14.58 -7.43
CA ASN A 656 -14.27 15.89 -6.80
C ASN A 656 -15.24 16.93 -7.41
N GLY A 657 -16.10 16.55 -8.36
CA GLY A 657 -17.16 17.41 -8.87
C GLY A 657 -16.74 18.42 -9.95
N LEU A 658 -15.64 18.18 -10.66
CA LEU A 658 -15.21 18.99 -11.81
C LEU A 658 -15.79 18.50 -13.14
N MET A 659 -16.18 17.24 -13.25
CA MET A 659 -16.85 16.69 -14.43
C MET A 659 -18.34 17.05 -14.42
N LYS A 660 -18.83 17.70 -15.47
CA LYS A 660 -20.22 18.15 -15.54
C LYS A 660 -21.21 16.99 -15.74
N SER A 661 -20.81 15.99 -16.51
CA SER A 661 -21.62 14.81 -16.77
C SER A 661 -20.82 13.53 -16.50
N PRO A 662 -21.12 12.79 -15.43
CA PRO A 662 -20.49 11.48 -15.18
C PRO A 662 -20.72 10.47 -16.31
N GLU A 663 -21.75 10.67 -17.16
CA GLU A 663 -22.00 9.85 -18.35
C GLU A 663 -20.77 9.77 -19.27
N SER A 664 -19.95 10.83 -19.30
CA SER A 664 -18.70 10.86 -20.05
C SER A 664 -17.71 9.78 -19.60
N LEU A 665 -17.81 9.27 -18.37
CA LEU A 665 -16.97 8.15 -17.89
C LEU A 665 -17.21 6.84 -18.66
N LYS A 666 -18.39 6.66 -19.26
CA LYS A 666 -18.66 5.46 -20.09
C LYS A 666 -17.70 5.32 -21.25
N GLN A 667 -17.25 6.43 -21.83
CA GLN A 667 -16.29 6.44 -22.94
C GLN A 667 -14.92 5.88 -22.53
N LEU A 668 -14.63 5.87 -21.23
CA LEU A 668 -13.37 5.42 -20.65
C LEU A 668 -13.41 3.95 -20.20
N LEU A 669 -14.58 3.33 -20.21
CA LEU A 669 -14.72 1.93 -19.80
C LEU A 669 -14.30 1.00 -20.96
N PRO A 670 -13.44 0.01 -20.74
CA PRO A 670 -13.03 -0.89 -21.78
C PRO A 670 -14.19 -1.79 -22.19
N SER A 671 -14.38 -1.97 -23.49
CA SER A 671 -15.37 -2.92 -24.04
C SER A 671 -14.95 -4.38 -23.81
N VAL A 672 -13.64 -4.62 -23.69
CA VAL A 672 -13.04 -5.93 -23.43
C VAL A 672 -11.98 -5.77 -22.31
N TYR A 673 -12.15 -6.54 -21.22
CA TYR A 673 -11.14 -6.64 -20.18
C TYR A 673 -10.14 -7.72 -20.58
N PRO A 674 -8.85 -7.41 -20.69
CA PRO A 674 -7.87 -8.40 -21.11
C PRO A 674 -7.79 -9.54 -20.10
N ARG A 675 -7.94 -10.77 -20.56
CA ARG A 675 -7.78 -11.97 -19.73
C ARG A 675 -6.35 -12.21 -19.27
N ASN A 676 -5.38 -11.55 -19.92
CA ASN A 676 -3.94 -11.71 -19.69
C ASN A 676 -3.32 -10.40 -19.19
N TYR A 677 -3.82 -9.88 -18.09
CA TYR A 677 -3.17 -8.80 -17.36
C TYR A 677 -1.88 -9.36 -16.71
N ILE A 678 -0.75 -9.12 -17.33
CA ILE A 678 0.55 -9.52 -16.81
C ILE A 678 1.28 -8.26 -16.33
N GLY A 679 1.17 -7.97 -15.06
CA GLY A 679 2.00 -6.98 -14.37
C GLY A 679 1.63 -5.51 -14.61
N ILE A 680 2.09 -4.63 -13.71
CA ILE A 680 1.95 -3.17 -13.68
C ILE A 680 2.37 -2.48 -14.97
N ARG A 681 3.15 -3.12 -15.78
CA ARG A 681 4.12 -2.46 -16.65
C ARG A 681 4.04 -2.91 -18.10
N VAL A 682 3.02 -3.66 -18.42
CA VAL A 682 2.72 -3.99 -19.81
C VAL A 682 1.51 -3.16 -20.21
N PRO A 683 1.61 -2.32 -21.24
CA PRO A 683 0.43 -1.65 -21.80
C PRO A 683 -0.68 -2.69 -21.99
N LEU A 684 -1.89 -2.38 -21.57
CA LEU A 684 -3.09 -3.22 -21.67
C LEU A 684 -3.38 -3.77 -23.05
N PHE A 685 -2.62 -3.37 -24.01
CA PHE A 685 -2.78 -3.66 -25.41
C PHE A 685 -1.68 -4.62 -25.85
N SER A 686 -1.95 -5.93 -25.73
CA SER A 686 -1.20 -6.88 -26.53
C SER A 686 -1.46 -6.51 -28.01
N THR A 687 -0.39 -6.50 -28.78
CA THR A 687 -0.41 -6.13 -30.21
C THR A 687 -1.28 -7.03 -31.10
N GLU A 688 -1.86 -8.09 -30.54
CA GLU A 688 -2.81 -8.96 -31.25
C GLU A 688 -4.17 -8.29 -31.51
N THR A 689 -4.45 -7.15 -30.86
CA THR A 689 -5.71 -6.42 -31.03
C THR A 689 -5.51 -4.93 -31.34
N ALA A 690 -4.34 -4.51 -31.78
CA ALA A 690 -4.07 -3.12 -32.08
C ALA A 690 -4.79 -2.67 -33.38
N ASP A 691 -6.09 -2.39 -33.23
CA ASP A 691 -6.78 -1.53 -34.18
C ASP A 691 -6.08 -0.14 -34.14
N PRO A 692 -5.51 0.35 -35.26
CA PRO A 692 -4.88 1.66 -35.33
C PRO A 692 -5.79 2.82 -34.91
N GLU A 693 -7.11 2.66 -35.01
CA GLU A 693 -8.07 3.66 -34.54
C GLU A 693 -8.26 3.63 -33.01
N LEU A 694 -8.14 2.46 -32.37
CA LEU A 694 -8.10 2.36 -30.92
C LEU A 694 -6.79 2.95 -30.34
N LEU A 695 -5.67 2.81 -31.05
CA LEU A 695 -4.42 3.47 -30.68
C LEU A 695 -4.50 5.00 -30.74
N LYS A 696 -5.33 5.58 -31.60
CA LYS A 696 -5.61 7.02 -31.63
C LYS A 696 -6.44 7.50 -30.43
N ARG A 697 -7.24 6.59 -29.86
CA ARG A 697 -8.07 6.81 -28.67
C ARG A 697 -7.48 6.10 -27.44
N TRP A 698 -6.18 6.05 -27.33
CA TRP A 698 -5.55 5.34 -26.23
C TRP A 698 -6.01 5.91 -24.89
N ILE A 699 -6.83 5.13 -24.22
CA ILE A 699 -7.28 5.38 -22.86
C ILE A 699 -6.45 4.51 -21.96
N MET A 700 -5.72 5.12 -21.03
CA MET A 700 -5.02 4.40 -20.01
C MET A 700 -6.01 4.00 -18.90
N PRO A 701 -6.20 2.71 -18.63
CA PRO A 701 -7.08 2.29 -17.55
C PRO A 701 -6.45 2.60 -16.19
N ALA A 702 -7.29 2.63 -15.15
CA ALA A 702 -6.83 2.62 -13.77
C ALA A 702 -6.00 1.36 -13.54
N ASN A 703 -4.73 1.53 -13.20
CA ASN A 703 -3.78 0.42 -13.09
C ASN A 703 -3.94 -0.36 -11.79
N THR A 704 -4.49 0.29 -10.78
CA THR A 704 -4.65 -0.28 -9.44
C THR A 704 -6.09 -0.19 -8.95
N PRO A 705 -6.50 -1.07 -8.04
CA PRO A 705 -7.76 -0.92 -7.31
C PRO A 705 -7.90 0.42 -6.57
N TRP A 706 -6.78 1.06 -6.20
CA TRP A 706 -6.78 2.41 -5.63
C TRP A 706 -7.42 3.44 -6.56
N SER A 707 -6.93 3.55 -7.78
CA SER A 707 -7.50 4.48 -8.77
C SER A 707 -8.88 4.05 -9.23
N ALA A 708 -9.12 2.74 -9.34
CA ALA A 708 -10.43 2.20 -9.68
C ALA A 708 -11.50 2.51 -8.62
N PHE A 709 -11.13 2.70 -7.34
CA PHE A 709 -12.06 3.15 -6.31
C PHE A 709 -12.75 4.46 -6.70
N TYR A 710 -11.97 5.46 -7.12
CA TYR A 710 -12.52 6.78 -7.50
C TYR A 710 -13.39 6.70 -8.75
N LEU A 711 -13.02 5.83 -9.71
CA LEU A 711 -13.83 5.56 -10.89
C LEU A 711 -15.19 4.96 -10.51
N ILE A 712 -15.19 3.90 -9.70
CA ILE A 712 -16.42 3.21 -9.28
C ILE A 712 -17.31 4.12 -8.44
N ALA A 713 -16.73 4.86 -7.49
CA ALA A 713 -17.45 5.84 -6.68
C ALA A 713 -18.14 6.90 -7.56
N SER A 714 -17.43 7.38 -8.59
CA SER A 714 -17.99 8.36 -9.54
C SER A 714 -19.08 7.78 -10.43
N LEU A 715 -18.96 6.52 -10.86
CA LEU A 715 -20.00 5.84 -11.63
C LEU A 715 -21.28 5.67 -10.81
N PHE A 716 -21.18 5.20 -9.56
CA PHE A 716 -22.35 5.08 -8.68
C PHE A 716 -22.99 6.45 -8.37
N ALA A 717 -22.18 7.46 -8.05
CA ALA A 717 -22.65 8.81 -7.80
C ALA A 717 -23.35 9.42 -9.03
N GLY A 718 -22.86 9.10 -10.23
CA GLY A 718 -23.41 9.54 -11.51
C GLY A 718 -24.64 8.76 -12.00
N GLY A 719 -25.14 7.79 -11.21
CA GLY A 719 -26.29 6.96 -11.63
C GLY A 719 -25.94 5.81 -12.59
N LEU A 720 -24.65 5.54 -12.78
CA LEU A 720 -24.11 4.50 -13.67
C LEU A 720 -23.80 3.21 -12.90
N GLY A 721 -24.72 2.79 -12.04
CA GLY A 721 -24.48 1.66 -11.13
C GLY A 721 -24.38 0.30 -11.85
N ILE A 722 -24.99 0.14 -13.02
CA ILE A 722 -24.84 -1.06 -13.85
C ILE A 722 -23.40 -1.17 -14.34
N GLU A 723 -22.86 -0.09 -14.86
CA GLU A 723 -21.49 0.02 -15.33
C GLU A 723 -20.48 -0.16 -14.18
N ALA A 724 -20.79 0.40 -13.02
CA ALA A 724 -19.97 0.24 -11.82
C ALA A 724 -19.86 -1.23 -11.38
N LEU A 725 -20.99 -1.95 -11.28
CA LEU A 725 -20.98 -3.37 -10.92
C LEU A 725 -20.34 -4.24 -12.01
N ASP A 726 -20.54 -3.91 -13.28
CA ASP A 726 -19.91 -4.62 -14.38
C ASP A 726 -18.38 -4.44 -14.33
N HIS A 727 -17.91 -3.23 -14.04
CA HIS A 727 -16.48 -2.96 -13.87
C HIS A 727 -15.89 -3.75 -12.69
N ILE A 728 -16.54 -3.75 -11.52
CA ILE A 728 -16.11 -4.58 -10.37
C ILE A 728 -16.06 -6.06 -10.77
N ARG A 729 -17.13 -6.59 -11.36
CA ARG A 729 -17.22 -8.00 -11.77
C ARG A 729 -16.10 -8.42 -12.71
N ARG A 730 -15.70 -7.55 -13.63
CA ARG A 730 -14.67 -7.85 -14.64
C ARG A 730 -13.27 -7.58 -14.13
N ALA A 731 -12.99 -6.42 -13.55
CA ALA A 731 -11.66 -6.03 -13.13
C ALA A 731 -11.17 -6.90 -11.96
N TRP A 732 -11.91 -6.96 -10.85
CA TRP A 732 -11.56 -7.87 -9.76
C TRP A 732 -11.78 -9.34 -10.09
N GLY A 733 -12.67 -9.62 -11.02
CA GLY A 733 -12.89 -10.97 -11.50
C GLY A 733 -11.65 -11.64 -12.09
N VAL A 734 -10.72 -10.88 -12.66
CA VAL A 734 -9.42 -11.39 -13.10
C VAL A 734 -8.66 -12.06 -11.96
N MET A 735 -8.74 -11.52 -10.74
CA MET A 735 -8.13 -12.12 -9.55
C MET A 735 -8.77 -13.48 -9.21
N LEU A 736 -10.12 -13.55 -9.24
CA LEU A 736 -10.85 -14.81 -9.00
C LEU A 736 -10.50 -15.88 -10.04
N ASP A 737 -10.42 -15.50 -11.30
CA ASP A 737 -10.10 -16.42 -12.42
C ASP A 737 -8.69 -17.02 -12.29
N ARG A 738 -7.82 -16.35 -11.52
CA ARG A 738 -6.46 -16.79 -11.17
C ARG A 738 -6.37 -17.45 -9.79
N GLY A 739 -7.50 -17.77 -9.17
CA GLY A 739 -7.55 -18.48 -7.88
C GLY A 739 -7.21 -17.61 -6.67
N ALA A 740 -7.43 -16.29 -6.74
CA ALA A 740 -7.19 -15.39 -5.62
C ALA A 740 -8.00 -15.79 -4.39
N VAL A 741 -7.35 -15.78 -3.25
CA VAL A 741 -7.96 -15.96 -1.92
C VAL A 741 -8.00 -14.65 -1.14
N ASN A 742 -7.29 -13.64 -1.64
CA ASN A 742 -7.28 -12.26 -1.17
C ASN A 742 -7.32 -11.32 -2.38
N THR A 743 -7.67 -10.06 -2.20
CA THR A 743 -7.59 -9.04 -3.24
C THR A 743 -6.17 -8.47 -3.32
N TRP A 744 -5.76 -8.13 -4.54
CA TRP A 744 -4.38 -7.83 -4.89
C TRP A 744 -4.12 -6.31 -4.97
N GLU A 745 -2.85 -5.96 -4.99
CA GLU A 745 -2.35 -4.60 -5.20
C GLU A 745 -2.70 -4.08 -6.59
N GLU A 746 -2.62 -4.96 -7.57
CA GLU A 746 -2.81 -4.68 -8.99
C GLU A 746 -3.57 -5.80 -9.67
N TRP A 747 -3.91 -5.60 -10.94
CA TRP A 747 -4.63 -6.61 -11.74
C TRP A 747 -3.76 -7.81 -12.13
N GLY A 748 -2.42 -7.65 -12.06
CA GLY A 748 -1.42 -8.71 -12.27
C GLY A 748 -1.04 -9.43 -10.97
N ASN A 749 -0.21 -10.47 -11.09
CA ASN A 749 0.33 -11.24 -9.97
C ASN A 749 1.82 -10.88 -9.65
N ASN A 750 2.30 -9.76 -10.16
CA ASN A 750 3.69 -9.32 -9.97
C ASN A 750 3.86 -8.36 -8.78
N ALA A 751 2.75 -7.99 -8.13
CA ALA A 751 2.71 -7.15 -6.94
C ALA A 751 2.16 -7.96 -5.77
N SER A 752 1.89 -7.32 -4.62
CA SER A 752 1.34 -8.02 -3.46
C SER A 752 -0.02 -8.65 -3.75
N LEU A 753 -0.19 -9.91 -3.36
CA LEU A 753 -1.43 -10.67 -3.52
C LEU A 753 -2.38 -10.52 -2.33
N CYS A 754 -2.04 -9.65 -1.39
CA CYS A 754 -2.89 -9.24 -0.27
C CYS A 754 -2.68 -7.75 0.01
N HIS A 755 -3.56 -6.90 -0.53
CA HIS A 755 -3.42 -5.45 -0.39
C HIS A 755 -4.75 -4.80 0.00
N ALA A 756 -4.71 -3.93 1.02
CA ALA A 756 -5.89 -3.33 1.63
C ALA A 756 -6.77 -2.56 0.64
N TRP A 757 -6.20 -1.77 -0.24
CA TRP A 757 -6.98 -1.01 -1.23
C TRP A 757 -7.75 -1.88 -2.24
N GLY A 758 -7.32 -3.15 -2.42
CA GLY A 758 -8.05 -4.12 -3.23
C GLY A 758 -9.40 -4.52 -2.63
N SER A 759 -9.64 -4.25 -1.35
CA SER A 759 -10.85 -4.66 -0.61
C SER A 759 -12.08 -3.79 -0.89
N THR A 760 -11.96 -2.75 -1.70
CA THR A 760 -13.02 -1.76 -1.98
C THR A 760 -14.35 -2.33 -2.51
N PRO A 761 -14.43 -3.48 -3.23
CA PRO A 761 -15.71 -4.08 -3.60
C PRO A 761 -16.63 -4.34 -2.40
N ALA A 762 -16.09 -4.76 -1.25
CA ALA A 762 -16.91 -5.00 -0.06
C ALA A 762 -17.58 -3.72 0.45
N TYR A 763 -16.88 -2.58 0.39
CA TYR A 763 -17.45 -1.27 0.72
C TYR A 763 -18.57 -0.90 -0.26
N PHE A 764 -18.35 -0.96 -1.58
CA PHE A 764 -19.33 -0.55 -2.58
C PHE A 764 -20.61 -1.40 -2.54
N MET A 765 -20.48 -2.69 -2.25
CA MET A 765 -21.64 -3.59 -2.13
C MET A 765 -22.55 -3.19 -0.97
N ILE A 766 -22.01 -2.70 0.13
CA ILE A 766 -22.76 -2.17 1.26
C ILE A 766 -23.23 -0.74 0.99
N HIS A 767 -22.32 0.14 0.59
CA HIS A 767 -22.57 1.56 0.48
C HIS A 767 -23.47 1.92 -0.70
N ASP A 768 -23.30 1.28 -1.86
CA ASP A 768 -24.00 1.66 -3.09
C ASP A 768 -25.07 0.65 -3.54
N VAL A 769 -24.85 -0.68 -3.33
CA VAL A 769 -25.85 -1.68 -3.70
C VAL A 769 -26.93 -1.79 -2.62
N LEU A 770 -26.56 -2.05 -1.36
CA LEU A 770 -27.50 -1.98 -0.25
C LEU A 770 -27.91 -0.53 0.07
N GLY A 771 -27.14 0.44 -0.39
CA GLY A 771 -27.41 1.86 -0.25
C GLY A 771 -27.24 2.42 1.15
N ILE A 772 -26.48 1.77 2.03
CA ILE A 772 -26.26 2.21 3.41
C ILE A 772 -25.10 3.22 3.43
N GLN A 773 -25.42 4.50 3.49
CA GLN A 773 -24.47 5.60 3.38
C GLN A 773 -24.21 6.27 4.74
N TYR A 774 -22.95 6.62 4.98
CA TYR A 774 -22.43 7.04 6.28
C TYR A 774 -22.08 8.52 6.40
N GLU A 775 -22.11 9.29 5.30
CA GLU A 775 -21.58 10.66 5.22
C GLU A 775 -22.29 11.66 6.17
N ARG A 776 -23.36 11.22 6.83
CA ARG A 776 -24.06 11.99 7.85
C ARG A 776 -24.22 11.24 9.18
N LEU A 777 -23.44 10.16 9.36
CA LEU A 777 -23.51 9.35 10.58
C LEU A 777 -23.11 10.17 11.82
N GLY A 778 -22.15 11.08 11.70
CA GLY A 778 -21.77 12.02 12.78
C GLY A 778 -22.89 12.98 13.23
N GLU A 779 -23.92 13.16 12.40
CA GLU A 779 -25.16 13.87 12.75
C GLU A 779 -26.25 12.95 13.33
N GLY A 780 -25.96 11.65 13.49
CA GLY A 780 -26.94 10.64 13.87
C GLY A 780 -27.91 10.25 12.75
N VAL A 781 -27.51 10.46 11.49
CA VAL A 781 -28.34 10.19 10.30
C VAL A 781 -27.74 9.05 9.50
N VAL A 782 -28.56 8.03 9.20
CA VAL A 782 -28.26 6.98 8.23
C VAL A 782 -29.07 7.25 6.96
N VAL A 783 -28.41 7.37 5.82
CA VAL A 783 -29.06 7.54 4.52
C VAL A 783 -29.17 6.17 3.84
N ILE A 784 -30.37 5.82 3.36
CA ILE A 784 -30.63 4.57 2.65
C ILE A 784 -31.01 4.87 1.21
N ARG A 785 -30.05 4.64 0.29
CA ARG A 785 -30.20 4.89 -1.15
C ARG A 785 -29.78 3.65 -1.98
N PRO A 786 -30.59 2.58 -1.97
CA PRO A 786 -30.22 1.31 -2.57
C PRO A 786 -30.38 1.28 -4.09
N GLY A 787 -29.69 0.32 -4.73
CA GLY A 787 -29.87 0.03 -6.15
C GLY A 787 -29.53 -1.42 -6.49
N LEU A 788 -30.38 -2.10 -7.27
CA LEU A 788 -30.13 -3.50 -7.69
C LEU A 788 -29.21 -3.63 -8.90
N TYR A 789 -29.19 -2.64 -9.79
CA TYR A 789 -28.25 -2.56 -10.93
C TYR A 789 -28.15 -3.85 -11.75
N GLY A 790 -29.31 -4.46 -12.06
CA GLY A 790 -29.43 -5.71 -12.80
C GLY A 790 -29.45 -6.97 -11.95
N LEU A 791 -29.25 -6.89 -10.63
CA LEU A 791 -29.41 -8.00 -9.70
C LEU A 791 -30.90 -8.32 -9.46
N GLU A 792 -31.19 -9.60 -9.17
CA GLU A 792 -32.56 -10.03 -8.79
C GLU A 792 -32.83 -9.80 -7.30
N PHE A 793 -31.81 -9.92 -6.47
CA PHE A 793 -31.85 -9.57 -5.06
C PHE A 793 -30.47 -9.12 -4.55
N ALA A 794 -30.50 -8.34 -3.48
CA ALA A 794 -29.33 -8.03 -2.67
C ALA A 794 -29.78 -7.86 -1.22
N GLU A 795 -29.02 -8.43 -0.28
CA GLU A 795 -29.31 -8.35 1.15
C GLU A 795 -28.03 -8.30 1.96
N GLY A 796 -28.10 -7.69 3.11
CA GLY A 796 -26.96 -7.62 4.01
C GLY A 796 -27.11 -6.63 5.13
N THR A 797 -25.99 -6.42 5.81
CA THR A 797 -25.90 -5.54 6.97
C THR A 797 -24.66 -4.63 6.88
N ALA A 798 -24.71 -3.54 7.60
CA ALA A 798 -23.62 -2.59 7.77
C ALA A 798 -23.40 -2.29 9.25
N ALA A 799 -22.13 -2.29 9.70
CA ALA A 799 -21.79 -1.98 11.07
C ALA A 799 -21.98 -0.47 11.38
N LEU A 800 -22.45 -0.16 12.58
CA LEU A 800 -22.49 1.20 13.14
C LEU A 800 -21.63 1.33 14.40
N SER A 801 -21.21 0.22 15.00
CA SER A 801 -20.35 0.19 16.19
C SER A 801 -19.31 -0.92 16.11
N GLY A 802 -18.12 -0.66 16.66
CA GLY A 802 -16.98 -1.59 16.62
C GLY A 802 -17.19 -2.86 17.46
N ASP A 803 -18.12 -2.84 18.42
CA ASP A 803 -18.50 -4.02 19.23
C ASP A 803 -19.55 -4.91 18.55
N GLY A 804 -20.05 -4.50 17.38
CA GLY A 804 -21.06 -5.23 16.63
C GLY A 804 -22.49 -5.16 17.19
N SER A 805 -22.73 -4.39 18.25
CA SER A 805 -24.03 -4.29 18.90
C SER A 805 -25.05 -3.49 18.06
N GLN A 806 -24.56 -2.58 17.21
CA GLN A 806 -25.39 -1.75 16.35
C GLN A 806 -25.09 -2.00 14.88
N LYS A 807 -26.12 -2.32 14.10
CA LYS A 807 -26.02 -2.54 12.66
C LYS A 807 -27.30 -2.16 11.94
N VAL A 808 -27.17 -1.71 10.71
CA VAL A 808 -28.29 -1.51 9.76
C VAL A 808 -28.44 -2.76 8.91
N SER A 809 -29.66 -3.17 8.60
CA SER A 809 -29.91 -4.21 7.60
C SER A 809 -30.80 -3.70 6.48
N VAL A 810 -30.49 -4.13 5.25
CA VAL A 810 -31.25 -3.84 4.03
C VAL A 810 -31.41 -5.15 3.24
N SER A 811 -32.64 -5.40 2.77
CA SER A 811 -32.94 -6.50 1.86
C SER A 811 -33.79 -5.98 0.71
N LEU A 812 -33.37 -6.28 -0.51
CA LEU A 812 -33.97 -5.88 -1.77
C LEU A 812 -34.28 -7.14 -2.59
N ARG A 813 -35.48 -7.25 -3.14
CA ARG A 813 -35.85 -8.38 -3.99
C ARG A 813 -36.84 -7.96 -5.08
N LYS A 814 -36.58 -8.36 -6.32
CA LYS A 814 -37.55 -8.22 -7.41
C LYS A 814 -38.63 -9.28 -7.26
N SER A 815 -39.89 -8.84 -7.30
CA SER A 815 -41.08 -9.70 -7.25
C SER A 815 -42.21 -9.02 -8.00
N ASP A 816 -42.83 -9.70 -8.97
CA ASP A 816 -44.00 -9.22 -9.70
C ASP A 816 -43.90 -7.80 -10.27
N GLY A 817 -42.73 -7.46 -10.85
CA GLY A 817 -42.46 -6.14 -11.43
C GLY A 817 -42.28 -5.00 -10.42
N LYS A 818 -42.07 -5.34 -9.14
CA LYS A 818 -41.76 -4.42 -8.04
C LYS A 818 -40.43 -4.82 -7.41
N THR A 819 -39.82 -3.85 -6.72
CA THR A 819 -38.69 -4.11 -5.82
C THR A 819 -39.16 -4.03 -4.38
N GLU A 820 -39.27 -5.16 -3.70
CA GLU A 820 -39.55 -5.23 -2.26
C GLU A 820 -38.33 -4.80 -1.47
N ILE A 821 -38.56 -3.94 -0.45
CA ILE A 821 -37.51 -3.37 0.39
C ILE A 821 -37.84 -3.62 1.85
N ARG A 822 -36.88 -4.18 2.60
CA ARG A 822 -36.93 -4.25 4.06
C ARG A 822 -35.72 -3.56 4.64
N ILE A 823 -35.97 -2.69 5.63
CA ILE A 823 -34.92 -1.90 6.30
C ILE A 823 -35.09 -2.05 7.81
N SER A 824 -33.98 -2.28 8.51
CA SER A 824 -33.93 -2.24 9.97
C SER A 824 -32.75 -1.37 10.39
N VAL A 825 -33.03 -0.36 11.21
CA VAL A 825 -32.02 0.55 11.77
C VAL A 825 -32.17 0.55 13.29
N PRO A 826 -31.07 0.47 14.07
CA PRO A 826 -31.18 0.48 15.53
C PRO A 826 -31.70 1.82 16.04
N PRO A 827 -32.28 1.85 17.26
CA PRO A 827 -32.75 3.08 17.87
C PRO A 827 -31.62 4.11 18.03
N GLY A 828 -31.97 5.41 17.95
CA GLY A 828 -31.01 6.51 18.13
C GLY A 828 -30.57 7.15 16.83
N TYR A 829 -30.84 6.56 15.68
CA TYR A 829 -30.53 7.14 14.37
C TYR A 829 -31.78 7.64 13.66
N ARG A 830 -31.67 8.79 13.00
CA ARG A 830 -32.64 9.27 12.01
C ARG A 830 -32.35 8.59 10.66
N VAL A 831 -33.39 8.14 9.98
CA VAL A 831 -33.25 7.47 8.67
C VAL A 831 -33.78 8.37 7.57
N GLU A 832 -32.97 8.65 6.58
CA GLU A 832 -33.38 9.31 5.34
C GLU A 832 -33.38 8.28 4.20
N LYS A 833 -34.48 8.19 3.47
CA LYS A 833 -34.67 7.17 2.43
C LYS A 833 -34.81 7.83 1.07
N ASP A 834 -34.06 7.29 0.09
CA ASP A 834 -34.14 7.69 -1.31
C ASP A 834 -34.14 6.42 -2.18
N PHE A 835 -35.31 6.08 -2.73
CA PHE A 835 -35.49 4.90 -3.56
C PHE A 835 -35.49 5.21 -5.07
N SER A 836 -35.04 6.39 -5.47
CA SER A 836 -35.03 6.85 -6.87
C SER A 836 -34.25 5.95 -7.83
N ARG A 837 -33.36 5.11 -7.31
CA ARG A 837 -32.54 4.15 -8.08
C ARG A 837 -33.22 2.78 -8.28
N LEU A 838 -34.42 2.57 -7.74
CA LEU A 838 -35.16 1.31 -7.80
C LEU A 838 -36.38 1.41 -8.70
N GLU A 839 -36.70 0.32 -9.39
CA GLU A 839 -37.91 0.18 -10.17
C GLU A 839 -39.11 -0.19 -9.27
N ASN A 840 -40.16 0.61 -9.31
CA ASN A 840 -41.40 0.37 -8.55
C ASN A 840 -41.14 -0.06 -7.09
N PRO A 841 -40.51 0.77 -6.26
CA PRO A 841 -40.09 0.39 -4.92
C PRO A 841 -41.30 0.17 -4.01
N LEU A 842 -41.30 -0.90 -3.22
CA LEU A 842 -42.31 -1.26 -2.23
C LEU A 842 -41.61 -1.58 -0.91
N GLU A 843 -41.70 -0.69 0.04
CA GLU A 843 -41.22 -0.92 1.40
C GLU A 843 -42.22 -1.79 2.15
N ILE A 844 -41.76 -2.92 2.74
CA ILE A 844 -42.55 -3.93 3.42
C ILE A 844 -42.08 -4.25 4.84
#